data_163164fcd4d4cb5afb8dcec1f15204d1
#
_entry.id   163164fcd4d4cb5afb8dcec1f15204d1
#
_cell.length_a   1.000
_cell.length_b   1.000
_cell.length_c   1.000
_cell.angle_alpha   90.00
_cell.angle_beta   90.00
_cell.angle_gamma   90.00
#
_symmetry.space_group_name_H-M   'P 1'
#
loop_
_entity.id
_entity.type
_entity.pdbx_description
1 polymer ?
#
loop_
_entity_poly.entity_id
_entity_poly.type
_entity_poly.pdbx_seq_one_letter_code
_entity_poly.pdbx_strand_id
1 'polypeptide(L)'
;MANTQNIQDALQKYGIDGWGAGYFGVSSRGTVEVHPFGNEEVSVDLSRILEHASERRIQTPLILRFPQILDTQLARLHSAFRNAMDEFKYAGDLRCVFPYKVNQRKEYIDALVKSGRKHAYGLEVGTKAELFAALSYELHPDALMVCNGFKDSRYIELAFSAKKMGKNIVLVIEGTDELKFIIEYAKQVGFCVDIGLRAKLYSKGSGLWEKSSGTESKFGLSSVEMMEALWLIEEAGLKSSLAMVHYHIGSQITEIKRVKNAMKEASRVYSKIYKNGFNLRYLNIGGGIGVDYDGSKTSFYASANYTLQEFANDVVYLVQEVCQSENCPPPTIVSESGRAVAAYHAVLVTDVREVEKMGGDIQEVIIDEGDHKLLRDMMNVYQQMSSKNYVEFYHDSIEYRDELFTLFGLGYLSLEARAKAEVIVNEIANKALHYHALSGVQLEEFEELAKSRTSKYLANFSIFQSIPDSWSIEQLFPVMPLTRLNERASKTGVIMDITCDSDGCLDKFVDKRDVKNSLELHVPQSDTPYHIGFFLVGAYQEALGNNHNLFGAVNELIVQVSPQGQLENIEEVKGEDVGELLRVMNYTDEGILSGFAQQLSARLKAGKITQAEVDQIMQQVKGYFSEYPYLLVKSRLEIIG
;
A
#
# COMPACT_ATOMS: atom_id res chain seq x y z
N MET A 1 -7.53 35.29 6.42
CA MET A 1 -6.06 35.32 6.15
C MET A 1 -5.31 34.24 6.91
N ALA A 2 -5.42 34.10 8.25
CA ALA A 2 -4.70 33.03 8.99
C ALA A 2 -5.09 31.61 8.54
N ASN A 3 -6.36 31.31 8.36
CA ASN A 3 -6.82 29.99 7.90
C ASN A 3 -6.31 29.62 6.50
N THR A 4 -6.23 30.60 5.59
CA THR A 4 -5.73 30.35 4.23
C THR A 4 -4.23 30.05 4.25
N GLN A 5 -3.47 30.73 5.11
CA GLN A 5 -2.04 30.48 5.29
C GLN A 5 -1.79 29.08 5.86
N ASN A 6 -2.56 28.65 6.87
CA ASN A 6 -2.41 27.32 7.46
C ASN A 6 -2.72 26.21 6.44
N ILE A 7 -3.71 26.39 5.56
CA ILE A 7 -4.02 25.43 4.49
C ILE A 7 -2.86 25.34 3.49
N GLN A 8 -2.27 26.47 3.09
CA GLN A 8 -1.10 26.47 2.21
C GLN A 8 0.11 25.78 2.88
N ASP A 9 0.32 26.04 4.16
CA ASP A 9 1.35 25.35 4.94
C ASP A 9 1.08 23.84 5.01
N ALA A 10 -0.17 23.40 5.17
CA ALA A 10 -0.54 22.00 5.16
C ALA A 10 -0.29 21.34 3.79
N LEU A 11 -0.69 21.99 2.68
CA LEU A 11 -0.42 21.51 1.32
C LEU A 11 1.09 21.27 1.09
N GLN A 12 1.93 22.17 1.59
CA GLN A 12 3.38 22.04 1.50
C GLN A 12 3.94 20.93 2.40
N LYS A 13 3.51 20.88 3.66
CA LYS A 13 4.03 19.93 4.67
C LYS A 13 3.72 18.48 4.35
N TYR A 14 2.51 18.22 3.84
CA TYR A 14 2.09 16.87 3.47
C TYR A 14 2.33 16.56 1.99
N GLY A 15 2.79 17.53 1.18
CA GLY A 15 3.19 17.34 -0.21
C GLY A 15 2.06 16.99 -1.18
N ILE A 16 0.80 17.29 -0.86
CA ILE A 16 -0.41 16.88 -1.62
C ILE A 16 -0.33 17.31 -3.08
N ASP A 17 0.12 18.53 -3.36
CA ASP A 17 0.27 19.07 -4.73
C ASP A 17 1.19 18.21 -5.61
N GLY A 18 2.10 17.45 -5.01
CA GLY A 18 2.98 16.52 -5.69
C GLY A 18 2.33 15.16 -5.93
N TRP A 19 2.13 14.39 -4.86
CA TRP A 19 1.66 13.02 -4.93
C TRP A 19 0.16 12.87 -5.24
N GLY A 20 -0.63 13.90 -4.98
CA GLY A 20 -2.09 13.86 -5.14
C GLY A 20 -2.56 13.72 -6.59
N ALA A 21 -1.70 14.04 -7.58
CA ALA A 21 -1.94 13.87 -9.01
C ALA A 21 -3.29 14.47 -9.51
N GLY A 22 -3.82 15.47 -8.80
CA GLY A 22 -5.12 16.10 -9.05
C GLY A 22 -6.32 15.32 -8.52
N TYR A 23 -6.10 14.24 -7.77
CA TYR A 23 -7.19 13.47 -7.13
C TYR A 23 -7.45 13.86 -5.69
N PHE A 24 -6.50 14.52 -5.03
CA PHE A 24 -6.61 14.90 -3.62
C PHE A 24 -6.28 16.37 -3.42
N GLY A 25 -7.01 17.00 -2.51
CA GLY A 25 -6.86 18.39 -2.16
C GLY A 25 -7.29 18.67 -0.71
N VAL A 26 -7.25 19.94 -0.32
CA VAL A 26 -7.70 20.42 1.01
C VAL A 26 -8.75 21.50 0.83
N SER A 27 -9.91 21.33 1.45
CA SER A 27 -11.00 22.27 1.44
C SER A 27 -10.69 23.55 2.21
N SER A 28 -11.46 24.59 1.97
CA SER A 28 -11.40 25.84 2.77
C SER A 28 -11.74 25.63 4.25
N ARG A 29 -12.35 24.50 4.61
CA ARG A 29 -12.67 24.10 5.99
C ARG A 29 -11.50 23.38 6.68
N GLY A 30 -10.43 23.07 5.95
CA GLY A 30 -9.28 22.31 6.47
C GLY A 30 -9.53 20.81 6.56
N THR A 31 -10.32 20.26 5.66
CA THR A 31 -10.60 18.84 5.49
C THR A 31 -10.03 18.34 4.17
N VAL A 32 -9.66 17.08 4.09
CA VAL A 32 -9.20 16.46 2.83
C VAL A 32 -10.36 16.24 1.88
N GLU A 33 -10.18 16.63 0.63
CA GLU A 33 -11.12 16.41 -0.48
C GLU A 33 -10.56 15.41 -1.49
N VAL A 34 -11.45 14.64 -2.07
CA VAL A 34 -11.18 13.78 -3.23
C VAL A 34 -11.82 14.39 -4.47
N HIS A 35 -11.08 14.41 -5.56
CA HIS A 35 -11.51 14.85 -6.89
C HIS A 35 -11.60 13.62 -7.82
N PRO A 36 -12.72 12.85 -7.80
CA PRO A 36 -12.78 11.52 -8.43
C PRO A 36 -12.56 11.54 -9.94
N PHE A 37 -12.81 12.68 -10.58
CA PHE A 37 -12.65 12.86 -12.04
C PHE A 37 -11.31 13.48 -12.42
N GLY A 38 -10.41 13.69 -11.44
CA GLY A 38 -9.06 14.21 -11.69
C GLY A 38 -9.00 15.69 -12.05
N ASN A 39 -10.04 16.46 -11.66
CA ASN A 39 -10.12 17.90 -11.76
C ASN A 39 -10.80 18.47 -10.50
N GLU A 40 -10.57 19.75 -10.21
CA GLU A 40 -11.11 20.44 -9.02
C GLU A 40 -12.59 20.86 -9.16
N GLU A 41 -13.22 20.64 -10.33
CA GLU A 41 -14.61 21.04 -10.55
C GLU A 41 -15.58 20.21 -9.71
N VAL A 42 -15.22 18.98 -9.41
CA VAL A 42 -16.00 18.04 -8.60
C VAL A 42 -15.18 17.55 -7.43
N SER A 43 -15.55 17.90 -6.22
CA SER A 43 -14.89 17.46 -4.99
C SER A 43 -15.87 16.82 -4.01
N VAL A 44 -15.36 15.88 -3.22
CA VAL A 44 -16.07 15.27 -2.09
C VAL A 44 -15.17 15.28 -0.87
N ASP A 45 -15.69 15.87 0.20
CA ASP A 45 -15.01 15.94 1.49
C ASP A 45 -15.04 14.57 2.19
N LEU A 46 -13.86 14.04 2.53
CA LEU A 46 -13.73 12.77 3.23
C LEU A 46 -14.43 12.77 4.59
N SER A 47 -14.49 13.90 5.28
CA SER A 47 -15.19 13.98 6.59
C SER A 47 -16.67 13.62 6.48
N ARG A 48 -17.33 14.00 5.37
CA ARG A 48 -18.75 13.65 5.13
C ARG A 48 -18.95 12.16 4.92
N ILE A 49 -17.99 11.48 4.29
CA ILE A 49 -18.05 10.02 4.11
C ILE A 49 -17.86 9.34 5.48
N LEU A 50 -16.96 9.86 6.32
CA LEU A 50 -16.73 9.33 7.66
C LEU A 50 -17.90 9.59 8.60
N GLU A 51 -18.58 10.74 8.50
CA GLU A 51 -19.83 11.00 9.19
C GLU A 51 -20.89 9.96 8.82
N HIS A 52 -21.06 9.69 7.52
CA HIS A 52 -21.99 8.67 7.02
C HIS A 52 -21.62 7.26 7.54
N ALA A 53 -20.33 6.91 7.58
CA ALA A 53 -19.85 5.66 8.17
C ALA A 53 -20.25 5.56 9.65
N SER A 54 -20.02 6.64 10.41
CA SER A 54 -20.34 6.72 11.84
C SER A 54 -21.85 6.56 12.10
N GLU A 55 -22.70 7.22 11.31
CA GLU A 55 -24.17 7.09 11.40
C GLU A 55 -24.64 5.64 11.18
N ARG A 56 -23.97 4.90 10.31
CA ARG A 56 -24.22 3.47 10.02
C ARG A 56 -23.47 2.52 10.96
N ARG A 57 -22.71 3.03 11.92
CA ARG A 57 -21.88 2.25 12.85
C ARG A 57 -20.79 1.41 12.16
N ILE A 58 -20.31 1.86 11.01
CA ILE A 58 -19.18 1.24 10.32
C ILE A 58 -17.90 1.66 11.04
N GLN A 59 -17.16 0.67 11.52
CA GLN A 59 -15.96 0.88 12.34
C GLN A 59 -14.73 1.17 11.47
N THR A 60 -13.82 1.98 11.99
CA THR A 60 -12.44 2.08 11.52
C THR A 60 -11.59 0.92 12.11
N PRO A 61 -10.48 0.53 11.45
CA PRO A 61 -9.97 1.05 10.17
C PRO A 61 -10.89 0.70 9.02
N LEU A 62 -10.85 1.51 7.97
CA LEU A 62 -11.63 1.24 6.75
C LEU A 62 -10.92 1.75 5.50
N ILE A 63 -11.20 1.14 4.35
CA ILE A 63 -10.75 1.60 3.04
C ILE A 63 -11.88 2.34 2.35
N LEU A 64 -11.59 3.56 1.89
CA LEU A 64 -12.45 4.32 0.99
C LEU A 64 -12.00 4.06 -0.45
N ARG A 65 -12.90 3.58 -1.32
CA ARG A 65 -12.64 3.34 -2.74
C ARG A 65 -13.44 4.27 -3.61
N PHE A 66 -12.78 4.81 -4.62
CA PHE A 66 -13.36 5.72 -5.60
C PHE A 66 -13.24 5.12 -7.02
N PRO A 67 -14.25 4.35 -7.49
CA PRO A 67 -14.20 3.69 -8.81
C PRO A 67 -13.99 4.66 -9.98
N GLN A 68 -14.44 5.92 -9.86
CA GLN A 68 -14.23 6.93 -10.90
C GLN A 68 -12.75 7.26 -11.12
N ILE A 69 -11.91 7.12 -10.08
CA ILE A 69 -10.45 7.28 -10.22
C ILE A 69 -9.87 6.20 -11.13
N LEU A 70 -10.38 4.96 -11.06
CA LEU A 70 -9.97 3.91 -12.01
C LEU A 70 -10.33 4.28 -13.44
N ASP A 71 -11.55 4.76 -13.67
CA ASP A 71 -12.01 5.17 -14.99
C ASP A 71 -11.13 6.28 -15.58
N THR A 72 -10.78 7.28 -14.77
CA THR A 72 -9.88 8.37 -15.20
C THR A 72 -8.45 7.92 -15.41
N GLN A 73 -7.91 7.01 -14.60
CA GLN A 73 -6.56 6.47 -14.79
C GLN A 73 -6.46 5.62 -16.04
N LEU A 74 -7.46 4.78 -16.34
CA LEU A 74 -7.55 4.06 -17.60
C LEU A 74 -7.60 5.00 -18.79
N ALA A 75 -8.42 6.06 -18.71
CA ALA A 75 -8.51 7.07 -19.77
C ALA A 75 -7.19 7.81 -19.98
N ARG A 76 -6.50 8.21 -18.89
CA ARG A 76 -5.18 8.87 -18.96
C ARG A 76 -4.13 7.96 -19.64
N LEU A 77 -4.08 6.67 -19.26
CA LEU A 77 -3.16 5.71 -19.85
C LEU A 77 -3.41 5.56 -21.35
N HIS A 78 -4.66 5.32 -21.75
CA HIS A 78 -5.02 5.17 -23.15
C HIS A 78 -4.78 6.44 -23.96
N SER A 79 -5.11 7.62 -23.42
CA SER A 79 -4.90 8.90 -24.10
C SER A 79 -3.43 9.20 -24.31
N ALA A 80 -2.56 8.92 -23.33
CA ALA A 80 -1.12 9.13 -23.46
C ALA A 80 -0.53 8.31 -24.61
N PHE A 81 -0.90 7.03 -24.72
CA PHE A 81 -0.44 6.19 -25.82
C PHE A 81 -1.05 6.59 -27.16
N ARG A 82 -2.34 6.96 -27.23
CA ARG A 82 -2.96 7.44 -28.46
C ARG A 82 -2.29 8.71 -28.98
N ASN A 83 -2.06 9.69 -28.09
CA ASN A 83 -1.35 10.91 -28.46
C ASN A 83 0.03 10.59 -29.04
N ALA A 84 0.77 9.68 -28.42
CA ALA A 84 2.08 9.24 -28.90
C ALA A 84 1.96 8.53 -30.28
N MET A 85 0.99 7.65 -30.46
CA MET A 85 0.76 6.94 -31.72
C MET A 85 0.39 7.89 -32.84
N ASP A 86 -0.45 8.89 -32.59
CA ASP A 86 -0.85 9.90 -33.53
C ASP A 86 0.35 10.81 -33.91
N GLU A 87 1.14 11.24 -32.93
CA GLU A 87 2.34 12.07 -33.11
C GLU A 87 3.37 11.38 -34.01
N PHE A 88 3.68 10.11 -33.72
CA PHE A 88 4.68 9.33 -34.47
C PHE A 88 4.10 8.56 -35.64
N LYS A 89 2.81 8.70 -35.94
CA LYS A 89 2.10 7.97 -37.03
C LYS A 89 2.33 6.46 -36.93
N TYR A 90 2.19 5.93 -35.73
CA TYR A 90 2.39 4.51 -35.43
C TYR A 90 1.27 3.68 -36.06
N ALA A 91 1.63 2.72 -36.91
CA ALA A 91 0.65 1.90 -37.63
C ALA A 91 0.14 0.67 -36.86
N GLY A 92 0.69 0.41 -35.68
CA GLY A 92 0.19 -0.63 -34.78
C GLY A 92 -0.95 -0.13 -33.86
N ASP A 93 -1.32 -0.94 -32.89
CA ASP A 93 -2.40 -0.62 -31.92
C ASP A 93 -1.91 -0.77 -30.48
N LEU A 94 -2.76 -0.41 -29.51
CA LEU A 94 -2.54 -0.58 -28.08
C LEU A 94 -3.54 -1.60 -27.51
N ARG A 95 -3.05 -2.50 -26.68
CA ARG A 95 -3.87 -3.30 -25.75
C ARG A 95 -3.29 -3.19 -24.36
N CYS A 96 -4.14 -2.99 -23.38
CA CYS A 96 -3.72 -2.99 -21.99
C CYS A 96 -4.37 -4.15 -21.25
N VAL A 97 -3.63 -4.71 -20.32
CA VAL A 97 -4.12 -5.76 -19.41
C VAL A 97 -3.78 -5.40 -17.97
N PHE A 98 -4.67 -5.71 -17.05
CA PHE A 98 -4.43 -5.50 -15.62
C PHE A 98 -3.85 -6.75 -14.98
N PRO A 99 -2.69 -6.67 -14.35
CA PRO A 99 -2.13 -7.78 -13.57
C PRO A 99 -2.99 -8.05 -12.33
N TYR A 100 -3.66 -9.20 -12.31
CA TYR A 100 -4.63 -9.57 -11.28
C TYR A 100 -4.02 -9.49 -9.86
N LYS A 101 -2.74 -9.87 -9.73
CA LYS A 101 -1.96 -9.81 -8.47
C LYS A 101 -1.87 -8.43 -7.82
N VAL A 102 -2.08 -7.34 -8.58
CA VAL A 102 -1.94 -5.97 -8.05
C VAL A 102 -3.08 -5.60 -7.11
N ASN A 103 -4.30 -6.03 -7.44
CA ASN A 103 -5.44 -6.00 -6.53
C ASN A 103 -6.43 -7.09 -6.94
N GLN A 104 -6.57 -8.12 -6.09
CA GLN A 104 -7.33 -9.33 -6.36
C GLN A 104 -8.76 -9.27 -5.80
N ARG A 105 -9.13 -8.16 -5.14
CA ARG A 105 -10.46 -7.99 -4.56
C ARG A 105 -11.51 -7.97 -5.67
N LYS A 106 -12.61 -8.71 -5.43
CA LYS A 106 -13.70 -8.81 -6.39
C LYS A 106 -14.27 -7.44 -6.75
N GLU A 107 -14.47 -6.60 -5.74
CA GLU A 107 -15.03 -5.26 -5.86
C GLU A 107 -14.17 -4.37 -6.77
N TYR A 108 -12.84 -4.53 -6.66
CA TYR A 108 -11.88 -3.84 -7.53
C TYR A 108 -11.96 -4.35 -8.97
N ILE A 109 -11.94 -5.67 -9.17
CA ILE A 109 -11.98 -6.28 -10.50
C ILE A 109 -13.31 -5.99 -11.21
N ASP A 110 -14.44 -6.02 -10.49
CA ASP A 110 -15.75 -5.64 -11.03
C ASP A 110 -15.73 -4.20 -11.58
N ALA A 111 -15.20 -3.25 -10.79
CA ALA A 111 -15.06 -1.86 -11.20
C ALA A 111 -14.11 -1.70 -12.40
N LEU A 112 -12.96 -2.39 -12.37
CA LEU A 112 -11.98 -2.39 -13.44
C LEU A 112 -12.54 -2.92 -14.76
N VAL A 113 -13.21 -4.08 -14.73
CA VAL A 113 -13.80 -4.70 -15.93
C VAL A 113 -14.89 -3.79 -16.53
N LYS A 114 -15.72 -3.19 -15.67
CA LYS A 114 -16.77 -2.24 -16.08
C LYS A 114 -16.14 -1.01 -16.76
N SER A 115 -15.18 -0.35 -16.11
CA SER A 115 -14.50 0.86 -16.63
C SER A 115 -13.63 0.55 -17.84
N GLY A 116 -12.98 -0.61 -17.86
CA GLY A 116 -12.07 -1.04 -18.91
C GLY A 116 -12.75 -1.47 -20.23
N ARG A 117 -14.07 -1.79 -20.20
CA ARG A 117 -14.78 -2.32 -21.36
C ARG A 117 -14.67 -1.42 -22.61
N LYS A 118 -14.79 -0.10 -22.44
CA LYS A 118 -14.67 0.89 -23.52
C LYS A 118 -13.28 0.96 -24.15
N HIS A 119 -12.27 0.42 -23.48
CA HIS A 119 -10.87 0.39 -23.91
C HIS A 119 -10.40 -1.00 -24.33
N ALA A 120 -11.29 -2.00 -24.43
CA ALA A 120 -10.93 -3.40 -24.59
C ALA A 120 -9.84 -3.86 -23.60
N TYR A 121 -9.92 -3.37 -22.36
CA TYR A 121 -8.94 -3.66 -21.30
C TYR A 121 -9.07 -5.11 -20.86
N GLY A 122 -7.95 -5.83 -20.85
CA GLY A 122 -7.88 -7.23 -20.50
C GLY A 122 -7.33 -7.51 -19.12
N LEU A 123 -7.03 -8.78 -18.85
CA LEU A 123 -6.47 -9.23 -17.58
C LEU A 123 -5.16 -10.00 -17.81
N GLU A 124 -4.19 -9.81 -16.93
CA GLU A 124 -3.00 -10.66 -16.81
C GLU A 124 -3.13 -11.51 -15.54
N VAL A 125 -2.84 -12.80 -15.68
CA VAL A 125 -2.98 -13.80 -14.62
C VAL A 125 -1.74 -14.69 -14.57
N GLY A 126 -1.24 -14.95 -13.34
CA GLY A 126 -0.02 -15.73 -13.11
C GLY A 126 -0.24 -17.06 -12.39
N THR A 127 -1.46 -17.35 -11.91
CA THR A 127 -1.79 -18.56 -11.15
C THR A 127 -3.09 -19.21 -11.60
N LYS A 128 -3.30 -20.48 -11.22
CA LYS A 128 -4.58 -21.20 -11.51
C LYS A 128 -5.79 -20.49 -10.90
N ALA A 129 -5.65 -20.00 -9.69
CA ALA A 129 -6.74 -19.31 -9.00
C ALA A 129 -7.10 -17.99 -9.69
N GLU A 130 -6.09 -17.20 -10.08
CA GLU A 130 -6.30 -15.97 -10.84
C GLU A 130 -6.94 -16.25 -12.19
N LEU A 131 -6.45 -17.25 -12.95
CA LEU A 131 -7.06 -17.64 -14.23
C LEU A 131 -8.51 -18.08 -14.04
N PHE A 132 -8.78 -18.92 -13.05
CA PHE A 132 -10.13 -19.43 -12.78
C PHE A 132 -11.10 -18.29 -12.44
N ALA A 133 -10.68 -17.36 -11.59
CA ALA A 133 -11.49 -16.18 -11.27
C ALA A 133 -11.68 -15.26 -12.50
N ALA A 134 -10.60 -14.98 -13.25
CA ALA A 134 -10.65 -14.11 -14.42
C ALA A 134 -11.56 -14.64 -15.53
N LEU A 135 -11.66 -15.96 -15.70
CA LEU A 135 -12.54 -16.59 -16.69
C LEU A 135 -14.03 -16.42 -16.39
N SER A 136 -14.41 -16.10 -15.16
CA SER A 136 -15.80 -15.80 -14.80
C SER A 136 -16.29 -14.45 -15.33
N TYR A 137 -15.38 -13.57 -15.77
CA TYR A 137 -15.72 -12.26 -16.28
C TYR A 137 -15.96 -12.27 -17.80
N GLU A 138 -17.00 -11.56 -18.23
CA GLU A 138 -17.23 -11.26 -19.65
C GLU A 138 -16.47 -9.99 -20.04
N LEU A 139 -15.29 -10.18 -20.61
CA LEU A 139 -14.47 -9.08 -21.13
C LEU A 139 -14.96 -8.61 -22.50
N HIS A 140 -14.45 -7.44 -22.98
CA HIS A 140 -14.65 -7.03 -24.36
C HIS A 140 -14.09 -8.10 -25.32
N PRO A 141 -14.73 -8.37 -26.49
CA PRO A 141 -14.25 -9.41 -27.42
C PRO A 141 -12.78 -9.27 -27.84
N ASP A 142 -12.27 -8.04 -27.96
CA ASP A 142 -10.87 -7.78 -28.33
C ASP A 142 -9.91 -7.73 -27.13
N ALA A 143 -10.41 -7.85 -25.90
CA ALA A 143 -9.58 -7.83 -24.71
C ALA A 143 -8.70 -9.08 -24.63
N LEU A 144 -7.44 -8.91 -24.27
CA LEU A 144 -6.49 -10.00 -24.09
C LEU A 144 -6.59 -10.59 -22.68
N MET A 145 -6.38 -11.90 -22.57
CA MET A 145 -6.08 -12.58 -21.32
C MET A 145 -4.66 -13.14 -21.42
N VAL A 146 -3.72 -12.47 -20.74
CA VAL A 146 -2.30 -12.83 -20.77
C VAL A 146 -1.99 -13.72 -19.59
N CYS A 147 -1.46 -14.90 -19.85
CA CYS A 147 -1.14 -15.92 -18.85
C CYS A 147 0.37 -15.98 -18.63
N ASN A 148 0.86 -15.24 -17.65
CA ASN A 148 2.26 -15.25 -17.20
C ASN A 148 2.48 -16.35 -16.11
N GLY A 149 3.68 -16.39 -15.53
CA GLY A 149 4.04 -17.29 -14.46
C GLY A 149 4.20 -18.75 -14.89
N PHE A 150 4.64 -19.60 -13.96
CA PHE A 150 4.82 -21.04 -14.23
C PHE A 150 3.48 -21.76 -14.31
N LYS A 151 3.36 -22.66 -15.30
CA LYS A 151 2.11 -23.35 -15.63
C LYS A 151 2.30 -24.85 -15.55
N ASP A 152 1.40 -25.53 -14.84
CA ASP A 152 1.29 -26.98 -14.89
C ASP A 152 0.21 -27.43 -15.90
N SER A 153 0.04 -28.74 -16.03
CA SER A 153 -0.92 -29.34 -16.96
C SER A 153 -2.34 -28.82 -16.77
N ARG A 154 -2.79 -28.64 -15.52
CA ARG A 154 -4.14 -28.19 -15.21
C ARG A 154 -4.38 -26.74 -15.59
N TYR A 155 -3.35 -25.89 -15.41
CA TYR A 155 -3.40 -24.51 -15.90
C TYR A 155 -3.56 -24.47 -17.42
N ILE A 156 -2.73 -25.25 -18.13
CA ILE A 156 -2.73 -25.32 -19.59
C ILE A 156 -4.07 -25.84 -20.12
N GLU A 157 -4.59 -26.94 -19.55
CA GLU A 157 -5.92 -27.47 -19.90
C GLU A 157 -7.03 -26.41 -19.77
N LEU A 158 -7.01 -25.61 -18.68
CA LEU A 158 -7.96 -24.55 -18.45
C LEU A 158 -7.82 -23.43 -19.48
N ALA A 159 -6.59 -23.04 -19.83
CA ALA A 159 -6.32 -22.04 -20.86
C ALA A 159 -6.81 -22.48 -22.25
N PHE A 160 -6.65 -23.75 -22.63
CA PHE A 160 -7.19 -24.30 -23.87
C PHE A 160 -8.73 -24.31 -23.86
N SER A 161 -9.33 -24.60 -22.71
CA SER A 161 -10.78 -24.52 -22.52
C SER A 161 -11.27 -23.08 -22.69
N ALA A 162 -10.54 -22.09 -22.15
CA ALA A 162 -10.82 -20.67 -22.32
C ALA A 162 -10.81 -20.24 -23.79
N LYS A 163 -9.90 -20.76 -24.60
CA LYS A 163 -9.88 -20.52 -26.06
C LYS A 163 -11.17 -21.03 -26.73
N LYS A 164 -11.66 -22.22 -26.33
CA LYS A 164 -12.96 -22.75 -26.81
C LYS A 164 -14.15 -21.91 -26.36
N MET A 165 -14.03 -21.24 -25.21
CA MET A 165 -15.04 -20.28 -24.71
C MET A 165 -14.99 -18.94 -25.47
N GLY A 166 -14.09 -18.78 -26.45
CA GLY A 166 -13.95 -17.55 -27.24
C GLY A 166 -13.10 -16.46 -26.57
N LYS A 167 -12.32 -16.77 -25.55
CA LYS A 167 -11.40 -15.80 -24.92
C LYS A 167 -10.14 -15.62 -25.77
N ASN A 168 -9.64 -14.38 -25.89
CA ASN A 168 -8.36 -14.06 -26.52
C ASN A 168 -7.21 -14.35 -25.54
N ILE A 169 -6.85 -15.61 -25.39
CA ILE A 169 -5.88 -16.06 -24.41
C ILE A 169 -4.50 -16.24 -25.03
N VAL A 170 -3.45 -15.77 -24.34
CA VAL A 170 -2.05 -15.91 -24.71
C VAL A 170 -1.30 -16.57 -23.55
N LEU A 171 -0.73 -17.78 -23.79
CA LEU A 171 0.15 -18.45 -22.84
C LEU A 171 1.58 -17.95 -23.02
N VAL A 172 2.09 -17.19 -22.06
CA VAL A 172 3.47 -16.68 -22.04
C VAL A 172 4.41 -17.69 -21.42
N ILE A 173 5.40 -18.12 -22.17
CA ILE A 173 6.35 -19.17 -21.79
C ILE A 173 7.45 -18.59 -20.91
N GLU A 174 7.63 -19.17 -19.74
CA GLU A 174 8.67 -18.82 -18.76
C GLU A 174 9.87 -19.80 -18.80
N GLY A 175 9.68 -21.00 -19.36
CA GLY A 175 10.70 -22.04 -19.51
C GLY A 175 10.35 -23.03 -20.62
N THR A 176 11.34 -23.72 -21.18
CA THR A 176 11.16 -24.61 -22.37
C THR A 176 10.35 -25.88 -22.07
N ASP A 177 10.32 -26.34 -20.82
CA ASP A 177 9.58 -27.57 -20.47
C ASP A 177 8.06 -27.36 -20.52
N GLU A 178 7.55 -26.18 -20.10
CA GLU A 178 6.12 -25.88 -20.26
C GLU A 178 5.72 -25.75 -21.73
N LEU A 179 6.62 -25.28 -22.59
CA LEU A 179 6.39 -25.23 -24.04
C LEU A 179 6.24 -26.63 -24.64
N LYS A 180 7.10 -27.58 -24.26
CA LYS A 180 7.00 -28.97 -24.70
C LYS A 180 5.64 -29.57 -24.35
N PHE A 181 5.17 -29.33 -23.13
CA PHE A 181 3.86 -29.80 -22.69
C PHE A 181 2.72 -29.15 -23.51
N ILE A 182 2.78 -27.84 -23.77
CA ILE A 182 1.78 -27.13 -24.60
C ILE A 182 1.73 -27.73 -26.00
N ILE A 183 2.88 -28.01 -26.63
CA ILE A 183 2.97 -28.62 -27.96
C ILE A 183 2.34 -30.01 -27.98
N GLU A 184 2.63 -30.84 -26.98
CA GLU A 184 2.04 -32.20 -26.89
C GLU A 184 0.53 -32.11 -26.70
N TYR A 185 0.07 -31.24 -25.81
CA TYR A 185 -1.36 -31.08 -25.57
C TYR A 185 -2.09 -30.51 -26.81
N ALA A 186 -1.48 -29.55 -27.51
CA ALA A 186 -2.03 -29.01 -28.75
C ALA A 186 -2.18 -30.11 -29.84
N LYS A 187 -1.21 -31.01 -29.97
CA LYS A 187 -1.29 -32.17 -30.86
C LYS A 187 -2.45 -33.11 -30.48
N GLN A 188 -2.62 -33.35 -29.19
CA GLN A 188 -3.69 -34.22 -28.67
C GLN A 188 -5.08 -33.67 -28.94
N VAL A 189 -5.29 -32.34 -28.76
CA VAL A 189 -6.61 -31.70 -28.91
C VAL A 189 -6.89 -31.15 -30.31
N GLY A 190 -5.89 -31.11 -31.20
CA GLY A 190 -6.01 -30.71 -32.60
C GLY A 190 -6.04 -29.21 -32.84
N PHE A 191 -5.71 -28.35 -31.86
CA PHE A 191 -5.57 -26.91 -32.00
C PHE A 191 -4.60 -26.36 -30.99
N CYS A 192 -4.09 -25.14 -31.18
CA CYS A 192 -3.24 -24.45 -30.24
C CYS A 192 -3.84 -23.08 -29.84
N VAL A 193 -3.53 -22.65 -28.62
CA VAL A 193 -3.74 -21.27 -28.16
C VAL A 193 -2.63 -20.38 -28.68
N ASP A 194 -2.81 -19.06 -28.58
CA ASP A 194 -1.72 -18.13 -28.87
C ASP A 194 -0.60 -18.31 -27.81
N ILE A 195 0.65 -18.34 -28.27
CA ILE A 195 1.85 -18.47 -27.47
C ILE A 195 2.59 -17.15 -27.43
N GLY A 196 3.07 -16.76 -26.25
CA GLY A 196 4.03 -15.69 -26.04
C GLY A 196 5.36 -16.27 -25.56
N LEU A 197 6.47 -15.66 -25.93
CA LEU A 197 7.79 -15.98 -25.35
C LEU A 197 8.26 -14.82 -24.50
N ARG A 198 8.60 -15.07 -23.23
CA ARG A 198 9.17 -14.06 -22.35
C ARG A 198 10.68 -14.02 -22.50
N ALA A 199 11.21 -12.88 -22.91
CA ALA A 199 12.63 -12.64 -23.09
C ALA A 199 13.27 -12.14 -21.79
N LYS A 200 14.37 -12.78 -21.36
CA LYS A 200 15.31 -12.19 -20.42
C LYS A 200 16.12 -11.14 -21.13
N LEU A 201 15.93 -9.87 -20.79
CA LEU A 201 16.72 -8.80 -21.33
C LEU A 201 18.02 -8.62 -20.56
N TYR A 202 19.06 -8.10 -21.21
CA TYR A 202 20.28 -7.66 -20.55
C TYR A 202 20.04 -6.38 -19.73
N SER A 203 19.12 -5.56 -20.19
CA SER A 203 18.69 -4.33 -19.52
C SER A 203 18.06 -4.63 -18.14
N LYS A 204 18.51 -3.91 -17.12
CA LYS A 204 17.98 -4.02 -15.74
C LYS A 204 17.03 -2.88 -15.45
N GLY A 205 16.07 -3.12 -14.55
CA GLY A 205 15.20 -2.10 -13.97
C GLY A 205 15.92 -1.15 -13.03
N SER A 206 15.17 -0.42 -12.21
CA SER A 206 15.67 0.48 -11.17
C SER A 206 14.85 0.33 -9.88
N GLY A 207 15.34 0.90 -8.77
CA GLY A 207 14.64 0.92 -7.49
C GLY A 207 14.65 -0.44 -6.76
N LEU A 208 13.70 -0.61 -5.85
CA LEU A 208 13.64 -1.77 -4.93
C LEU A 208 13.50 -3.13 -5.64
N TRP A 209 12.95 -3.15 -6.85
CA TRP A 209 12.70 -4.38 -7.63
C TRP A 209 13.71 -4.65 -8.76
N GLU A 210 14.89 -4.01 -8.74
CA GLU A 210 15.93 -4.23 -9.76
C GLU A 210 16.32 -5.71 -9.90
N LYS A 211 16.41 -6.45 -8.79
CA LYS A 211 16.74 -7.89 -8.75
C LYS A 211 15.73 -8.79 -9.46
N SER A 212 14.51 -8.31 -9.75
CA SER A 212 13.49 -9.08 -10.48
C SER A 212 13.66 -9.04 -11.99
N SER A 213 14.69 -8.36 -12.50
CA SER A 213 14.95 -8.13 -13.92
C SER A 213 16.38 -8.50 -14.32
N GLY A 214 16.66 -8.47 -15.63
CA GLY A 214 17.97 -8.80 -16.17
C GLY A 214 18.21 -10.31 -16.30
N THR A 215 19.45 -10.67 -16.59
CA THR A 215 19.86 -12.07 -16.86
C THR A 215 19.70 -13.01 -15.64
N GLU A 216 19.67 -12.46 -14.43
CA GLU A 216 19.51 -13.21 -13.17
C GLU A 216 18.04 -13.40 -12.78
N SER A 217 17.09 -12.89 -13.57
CA SER A 217 15.66 -13.09 -13.32
C SER A 217 15.31 -14.58 -13.30
N LYS A 218 14.44 -14.96 -12.33
CA LYS A 218 13.89 -16.31 -12.27
C LYS A 218 12.93 -16.65 -13.41
N PHE A 219 12.46 -15.64 -14.15
CA PHE A 219 11.47 -15.76 -15.20
C PHE A 219 12.06 -15.44 -16.57
N GLY A 220 11.49 -16.12 -17.60
CA GLY A 220 11.78 -15.84 -19.00
C GLY A 220 12.97 -16.65 -19.54
N LEU A 221 13.13 -16.61 -20.84
CA LEU A 221 14.08 -17.39 -21.63
C LEU A 221 15.34 -16.55 -21.92
N SER A 222 16.51 -17.13 -21.72
CA SER A 222 17.77 -16.63 -22.28
C SER A 222 17.74 -16.69 -23.82
N SER A 223 18.71 -16.07 -24.47
CA SER A 223 18.79 -16.12 -25.94
C SER A 223 18.96 -17.56 -26.48
N VAL A 224 19.64 -18.43 -25.73
CA VAL A 224 19.79 -19.86 -26.09
C VAL A 224 18.46 -20.59 -25.98
N GLU A 225 17.77 -20.44 -24.85
CA GLU A 225 16.45 -21.06 -24.61
C GLU A 225 15.39 -20.48 -25.58
N MET A 226 15.51 -19.20 -25.96
CA MET A 226 14.65 -18.57 -26.96
C MET A 226 14.82 -19.24 -28.32
N MET A 227 16.06 -19.51 -28.74
CA MET A 227 16.33 -20.23 -30.01
C MET A 227 15.82 -21.67 -29.97
N GLU A 228 15.97 -22.38 -28.83
CA GLU A 228 15.40 -23.70 -28.62
C GLU A 228 13.86 -23.65 -28.75
N ALA A 229 13.21 -22.68 -28.09
CA ALA A 229 11.77 -22.52 -28.13
C ALA A 229 11.26 -22.26 -29.56
N LEU A 230 11.94 -21.40 -30.31
CA LEU A 230 11.59 -21.11 -31.71
C LEU A 230 11.71 -22.37 -32.60
N TRP A 231 12.78 -23.15 -32.41
CA TRP A 231 12.97 -24.42 -33.12
C TRP A 231 11.85 -25.44 -32.78
N LEU A 232 11.51 -25.61 -31.51
CA LEU A 232 10.43 -26.49 -31.06
C LEU A 232 9.07 -26.10 -31.66
N ILE A 233 8.76 -24.81 -31.70
CA ILE A 233 7.52 -24.29 -32.29
C ILE A 233 7.49 -24.52 -33.80
N GLU A 234 8.61 -24.33 -34.48
CA GLU A 234 8.72 -24.56 -35.95
C GLU A 234 8.57 -26.04 -36.27
N GLU A 235 9.29 -26.95 -35.56
CA GLU A 235 9.22 -28.40 -35.77
C GLU A 235 7.80 -28.93 -35.50
N ALA A 236 7.08 -28.34 -34.55
CA ALA A 236 5.69 -28.68 -34.25
C ALA A 236 4.68 -28.14 -35.28
N GLY A 237 5.10 -27.32 -36.26
CA GLY A 237 4.22 -26.67 -37.23
C GLY A 237 3.35 -25.56 -36.63
N LEU A 238 3.74 -24.98 -35.50
CA LEU A 238 2.96 -24.00 -34.72
C LEU A 238 3.45 -22.54 -34.90
N LYS A 239 4.16 -22.22 -35.97
CA LYS A 239 4.63 -20.84 -36.25
C LYS A 239 3.52 -19.80 -36.19
N SER A 240 2.31 -20.13 -36.64
CA SER A 240 1.15 -19.24 -36.63
C SER A 240 0.59 -18.98 -35.23
N SER A 241 0.90 -19.85 -34.28
CA SER A 241 0.47 -19.71 -32.86
C SER A 241 1.39 -18.83 -32.05
N LEU A 242 2.65 -18.60 -32.47
CA LEU A 242 3.55 -17.67 -31.77
C LEU A 242 3.12 -16.22 -32.10
N ALA A 243 2.44 -15.62 -31.15
CA ALA A 243 1.78 -14.31 -31.32
C ALA A 243 2.47 -13.16 -30.60
N MET A 244 3.23 -13.44 -29.53
CA MET A 244 3.70 -12.40 -28.62
C MET A 244 5.17 -12.59 -28.22
N VAL A 245 5.91 -11.48 -28.17
CA VAL A 245 7.13 -11.36 -27.38
C VAL A 245 6.80 -10.55 -26.13
N HIS A 246 7.16 -11.04 -24.97
CA HIS A 246 6.94 -10.38 -23.68
C HIS A 246 8.26 -10.15 -22.97
N TYR A 247 8.35 -9.05 -22.23
CA TYR A 247 9.40 -8.82 -21.24
C TYR A 247 8.87 -8.05 -20.04
N HIS A 248 9.58 -8.13 -18.92
CA HIS A 248 9.26 -7.36 -17.73
C HIS A 248 10.56 -6.97 -17.01
N ILE A 249 10.76 -5.69 -16.76
CA ILE A 249 11.98 -5.14 -16.15
C ILE A 249 11.81 -4.69 -14.68
N GLY A 250 10.73 -5.12 -14.03
CA GLY A 250 10.46 -4.82 -12.63
C GLY A 250 9.24 -3.93 -12.41
N SER A 251 8.94 -3.67 -11.15
CA SER A 251 7.87 -2.77 -10.71
C SER A 251 8.47 -1.42 -10.29
N GLN A 252 7.66 -0.35 -10.26
CA GLN A 252 8.08 0.97 -9.79
C GLN A 252 9.40 1.42 -10.42
N ILE A 253 9.44 1.49 -11.77
CA ILE A 253 10.63 1.91 -12.50
C ILE A 253 10.76 3.43 -12.32
N THR A 254 11.82 3.87 -11.67
CA THR A 254 12.01 5.28 -11.31
C THR A 254 12.69 6.10 -12.40
N GLU A 255 13.41 5.44 -13.34
CA GLU A 255 14.22 6.10 -14.37
C GLU A 255 13.74 5.77 -15.77
N ILE A 256 13.33 6.76 -16.55
CA ILE A 256 12.91 6.61 -17.95
C ILE A 256 14.02 6.00 -18.85
N LYS A 257 15.28 6.24 -18.54
CA LYS A 257 16.42 5.67 -19.28
C LYS A 257 16.41 4.13 -19.29
N ARG A 258 15.97 3.51 -18.17
CA ARG A 258 15.86 2.04 -18.08
C ARG A 258 14.79 1.50 -19.02
N VAL A 259 13.65 2.21 -19.09
CA VAL A 259 12.57 1.90 -20.05
C VAL A 259 13.09 1.96 -21.48
N LYS A 260 13.78 3.04 -21.85
CA LYS A 260 14.34 3.22 -23.21
C LYS A 260 15.28 2.09 -23.61
N ASN A 261 16.18 1.68 -22.73
CA ASN A 261 17.14 0.61 -23.01
C ASN A 261 16.42 -0.72 -23.23
N ALA A 262 15.50 -1.08 -22.35
CA ALA A 262 14.71 -2.31 -22.47
C ALA A 262 13.85 -2.32 -23.74
N MET A 263 13.24 -1.19 -24.11
CA MET A 263 12.45 -1.07 -25.32
C MET A 263 13.27 -1.33 -26.59
N LYS A 264 14.47 -0.75 -26.68
CA LYS A 264 15.37 -0.99 -27.83
C LYS A 264 15.73 -2.47 -27.95
N GLU A 265 16.11 -3.11 -26.85
CA GLU A 265 16.48 -4.53 -26.83
C GLU A 265 15.29 -5.43 -27.20
N ALA A 266 14.12 -5.25 -26.55
CA ALA A 266 12.92 -6.04 -26.80
C ALA A 266 12.39 -5.88 -28.24
N SER A 267 12.42 -4.65 -28.78
CA SER A 267 12.01 -4.39 -30.17
C SER A 267 12.95 -5.09 -31.16
N ARG A 268 14.25 -5.21 -30.84
CA ARG A 268 15.18 -6.01 -31.65
C ARG A 268 14.86 -7.50 -31.58
N VAL A 269 14.56 -8.04 -30.40
CA VAL A 269 14.13 -9.44 -30.25
C VAL A 269 12.88 -9.70 -31.10
N TYR A 270 11.85 -8.84 -30.97
CA TYR A 270 10.63 -8.92 -31.77
C TYR A 270 10.95 -8.95 -33.27
N SER A 271 11.72 -7.99 -33.77
CA SER A 271 12.02 -7.87 -35.19
C SER A 271 12.80 -9.06 -35.75
N LYS A 272 13.74 -9.63 -34.97
CA LYS A 272 14.52 -10.81 -35.42
C LYS A 272 13.65 -12.07 -35.48
N ILE A 273 12.75 -12.27 -34.49
CA ILE A 273 11.81 -13.40 -34.51
C ILE A 273 10.81 -13.25 -35.67
N TYR A 274 10.29 -12.04 -35.90
CA TYR A 274 9.40 -11.76 -37.04
C TYR A 274 10.04 -12.10 -38.39
N LYS A 275 11.32 -11.70 -38.58
CA LYS A 275 12.07 -12.00 -39.81
C LYS A 275 12.31 -13.49 -40.06
N ASN A 276 12.27 -14.31 -39.01
CA ASN A 276 12.33 -15.78 -39.13
C ASN A 276 10.98 -16.42 -39.51
N GLY A 277 10.00 -15.59 -39.91
CA GLY A 277 8.71 -16.04 -40.44
C GLY A 277 7.69 -16.46 -39.37
N PHE A 278 7.86 -16.05 -38.13
CA PHE A 278 6.86 -16.26 -37.09
C PHE A 278 5.79 -15.17 -37.15
N ASN A 279 4.53 -15.52 -36.83
CA ASN A 279 3.37 -14.64 -36.92
C ASN A 279 3.22 -13.76 -35.65
N LEU A 280 4.24 -12.98 -35.32
CA LEU A 280 4.19 -12.07 -34.20
C LEU A 280 3.22 -10.90 -34.43
N ARG A 281 2.30 -10.71 -33.51
CA ARG A 281 1.30 -9.62 -33.50
C ARG A 281 1.52 -8.65 -32.36
N TYR A 282 2.07 -9.10 -31.25
CA TYR A 282 2.14 -8.38 -29.99
C TYR A 282 3.58 -8.22 -29.50
N LEU A 283 3.90 -7.03 -29.04
CA LEU A 283 5.04 -6.77 -28.17
C LEU A 283 4.51 -6.36 -26.80
N ASN A 284 4.57 -7.27 -25.83
CA ASN A 284 4.15 -7.01 -24.46
C ASN A 284 5.33 -6.44 -23.67
N ILE A 285 5.21 -5.18 -23.30
CA ILE A 285 6.23 -4.39 -22.62
C ILE A 285 6.23 -4.60 -21.09
N GLY A 286 5.38 -5.51 -20.61
CA GLY A 286 5.18 -5.72 -19.18
C GLY A 286 4.54 -4.52 -18.49
N GLY A 287 4.76 -4.43 -17.20
CA GLY A 287 4.34 -3.31 -16.37
C GLY A 287 5.52 -2.44 -15.94
N GLY A 288 5.38 -1.85 -14.76
CA GLY A 288 6.46 -1.13 -14.08
C GLY A 288 6.40 0.38 -14.19
N ILE A 289 5.37 0.96 -14.81
CA ILE A 289 5.14 2.41 -14.77
C ILE A 289 5.14 2.86 -13.31
N GLY A 290 6.06 3.79 -12.98
CA GLY A 290 6.23 4.30 -11.63
C GLY A 290 5.07 5.19 -11.20
N VAL A 291 4.76 5.14 -9.91
CA VAL A 291 3.88 6.07 -9.21
C VAL A 291 4.75 7.01 -8.38
N ASP A 292 4.44 8.28 -8.42
CA ASP A 292 5.16 9.31 -7.67
C ASP A 292 4.54 9.45 -6.27
N TYR A 293 4.94 8.56 -5.35
CA TYR A 293 4.40 8.50 -3.99
C TYR A 293 4.86 9.68 -3.13
N ASP A 294 6.03 10.24 -3.39
CA ASP A 294 6.57 11.36 -2.62
C ASP A 294 6.33 12.74 -3.28
N GLY A 295 5.87 12.76 -4.52
CA GLY A 295 5.60 13.97 -5.26
C GLY A 295 6.84 14.72 -5.74
N SER A 296 8.04 14.12 -5.64
CA SER A 296 9.31 14.79 -5.97
C SER A 296 9.64 14.80 -7.45
N LYS A 297 9.04 13.91 -8.26
CA LYS A 297 9.32 13.70 -9.69
C LYS A 297 10.81 13.44 -9.96
N THR A 298 11.42 12.63 -9.12
CA THR A 298 12.84 12.28 -9.20
C THR A 298 13.04 10.78 -9.45
N SER A 299 14.30 10.33 -9.55
CA SER A 299 14.65 8.92 -9.62
C SER A 299 14.70 8.22 -8.26
N PHE A 300 14.21 8.87 -7.20
CA PHE A 300 14.10 8.27 -5.88
C PHE A 300 13.19 7.03 -5.91
N TYR A 301 13.43 6.05 -5.03
CA TYR A 301 12.71 4.76 -5.08
C TYR A 301 11.18 4.88 -4.91
N ALA A 302 10.71 5.92 -4.21
CA ALA A 302 9.29 6.22 -4.02
C ALA A 302 8.74 7.21 -5.07
N SER A 303 9.47 7.50 -6.15
CA SER A 303 9.10 8.47 -7.19
C SER A 303 9.30 7.93 -8.59
N ALA A 304 9.07 8.75 -9.61
CA ALA A 304 9.39 8.50 -11.00
C ALA A 304 9.78 9.82 -11.69
N ASN A 305 10.91 9.81 -12.40
CA ASN A 305 11.44 11.01 -13.06
C ASN A 305 10.86 11.28 -14.46
N TYR A 306 9.66 10.76 -14.74
CA TYR A 306 8.98 10.90 -16.02
C TYR A 306 7.46 10.98 -15.84
N THR A 307 6.80 11.57 -16.80
CA THR A 307 5.34 11.58 -16.90
C THR A 307 4.84 10.38 -17.69
N LEU A 308 3.54 10.06 -17.56
CA LEU A 308 2.90 9.02 -18.35
C LEU A 308 2.97 9.29 -19.86
N GLN A 309 2.88 10.58 -20.27
CA GLN A 309 3.00 10.96 -21.68
C GLN A 309 4.43 10.75 -22.20
N GLU A 310 5.45 11.10 -21.43
CA GLU A 310 6.86 10.83 -21.79
C GLU A 310 7.13 9.35 -21.91
N PHE A 311 6.59 8.54 -20.98
CA PHE A 311 6.68 7.08 -21.08
C PHE A 311 6.07 6.56 -22.38
N ALA A 312 4.85 6.99 -22.70
CA ALA A 312 4.16 6.57 -23.93
C ALA A 312 4.90 7.02 -25.20
N ASN A 313 5.39 8.25 -25.23
CA ASN A 313 6.17 8.79 -26.34
C ASN A 313 7.43 7.97 -26.60
N ASP A 314 8.20 7.68 -25.55
CA ASP A 314 9.45 6.91 -25.67
C ASP A 314 9.19 5.47 -26.10
N VAL A 315 8.16 4.84 -25.57
CA VAL A 315 7.76 3.48 -25.97
C VAL A 315 7.40 3.43 -27.45
N VAL A 316 6.46 4.27 -27.88
CA VAL A 316 5.95 4.27 -29.26
C VAL A 316 7.05 4.64 -30.25
N TYR A 317 7.82 5.70 -29.97
CA TYR A 317 8.92 6.15 -30.83
C TYR A 317 9.97 5.05 -31.02
N LEU A 318 10.45 4.42 -29.95
CA LEU A 318 11.50 3.42 -30.03
C LEU A 318 11.08 2.13 -30.72
N VAL A 319 9.84 1.68 -30.51
CA VAL A 319 9.29 0.53 -31.27
C VAL A 319 9.22 0.87 -32.77
N GLN A 320 8.72 2.05 -33.08
CA GLN A 320 8.61 2.53 -34.48
C GLN A 320 9.99 2.62 -35.16
N GLU A 321 10.98 3.26 -34.49
CA GLU A 321 12.35 3.42 -34.97
C GLU A 321 12.98 2.05 -35.31
N VAL A 322 12.89 1.10 -34.36
CA VAL A 322 13.46 -0.24 -34.56
C VAL A 322 12.73 -0.98 -35.68
N CYS A 323 11.41 -0.96 -35.73
CA CYS A 323 10.65 -1.65 -36.78
C CYS A 323 10.95 -1.08 -38.16
N GLN A 324 11.08 0.24 -38.31
CA GLN A 324 11.50 0.87 -39.55
C GLN A 324 12.91 0.46 -39.97
N SER A 325 13.88 0.51 -39.01
CA SER A 325 15.27 0.12 -39.30
C SER A 325 15.43 -1.35 -39.66
N GLU A 326 14.57 -2.22 -39.12
CA GLU A 326 14.56 -3.65 -39.40
C GLU A 326 13.61 -4.03 -40.55
N ASN A 327 12.91 -3.08 -41.14
CA ASN A 327 11.92 -3.31 -42.21
C ASN A 327 10.89 -4.40 -41.85
N CYS A 328 10.27 -4.27 -40.63
CA CYS A 328 9.18 -5.10 -40.16
C CYS A 328 7.98 -4.24 -39.74
N PRO A 329 6.74 -4.77 -39.78
CA PRO A 329 5.58 -4.02 -39.32
C PRO A 329 5.64 -3.77 -37.81
N PRO A 330 5.16 -2.61 -37.35
CA PRO A 330 5.07 -2.35 -35.91
C PRO A 330 4.00 -3.26 -35.29
N PRO A 331 4.28 -3.85 -34.11
CA PRO A 331 3.34 -4.71 -33.38
C PRO A 331 2.20 -3.92 -32.74
N THR A 332 1.15 -4.60 -32.31
CA THR A 332 0.29 -4.09 -31.24
C THR A 332 1.09 -4.09 -29.94
N ILE A 333 1.23 -2.92 -29.32
CA ILE A 333 1.88 -2.78 -28.02
C ILE A 333 0.91 -3.29 -26.94
N VAL A 334 1.40 -4.16 -26.04
CA VAL A 334 0.64 -4.62 -24.88
C VAL A 334 1.31 -4.10 -23.61
N SER A 335 0.55 -3.46 -22.72
CA SER A 335 1.04 -2.95 -21.43
C SER A 335 0.33 -3.63 -20.27
N GLU A 336 1.11 -4.05 -19.26
CA GLU A 336 0.62 -4.67 -18.01
C GLU A 336 0.63 -3.64 -16.85
N SER A 337 0.06 -2.45 -17.08
CA SER A 337 0.12 -1.34 -16.12
C SER A 337 -0.86 -1.56 -14.96
N GLY A 338 -0.37 -2.14 -13.87
CA GLY A 338 -1.16 -2.39 -12.66
C GLY A 338 -1.05 -1.26 -11.64
N ARG A 339 0.15 -1.03 -11.08
CA ARG A 339 0.38 -0.04 -10.02
C ARG A 339 -0.13 1.36 -10.39
N ALA A 340 0.22 1.86 -11.57
CA ALA A 340 -0.17 3.19 -12.03
C ALA A 340 -1.70 3.35 -12.17
N VAL A 341 -2.42 2.27 -12.45
CA VAL A 341 -3.89 2.27 -12.53
C VAL A 341 -4.52 2.16 -11.14
N ALA A 342 -3.97 1.31 -10.28
CA ALA A 342 -4.62 0.95 -9.02
C ALA A 342 -4.30 1.86 -7.84
N ALA A 343 -3.10 2.47 -7.76
CA ALA A 343 -2.63 3.13 -6.53
C ALA A 343 -3.59 4.20 -6.00
N TYR A 344 -4.09 5.08 -6.84
CA TYR A 344 -4.81 6.29 -6.44
C TYR A 344 -6.26 6.06 -5.98
N HIS A 345 -6.88 4.92 -6.32
CA HIS A 345 -8.32 4.72 -6.12
C HIS A 345 -8.71 4.46 -4.67
N ALA A 346 -7.77 4.16 -3.78
CA ALA A 346 -8.04 3.74 -2.42
C ALA A 346 -7.27 4.58 -1.39
N VAL A 347 -7.96 4.88 -0.29
CA VAL A 347 -7.44 5.55 0.90
C VAL A 347 -7.77 4.71 2.12
N LEU A 348 -6.75 4.29 2.88
CA LEU A 348 -6.95 3.69 4.19
C LEU A 348 -7.18 4.78 5.23
N VAL A 349 -8.19 4.64 6.05
CA VAL A 349 -8.52 5.55 7.13
C VAL A 349 -8.52 4.83 8.46
N THR A 350 -7.81 5.40 9.42
CA THR A 350 -7.79 4.94 10.81
C THR A 350 -8.06 6.09 11.76
N ASP A 351 -8.41 5.79 13.01
CA ASP A 351 -8.53 6.76 14.09
C ASP A 351 -7.44 6.58 15.13
N VAL A 352 -6.97 7.69 15.69
CA VAL A 352 -6.02 7.71 16.78
C VAL A 352 -6.73 7.41 18.10
N ARG A 353 -6.28 6.37 18.79
CA ARG A 353 -6.85 5.92 20.07
C ARG A 353 -6.22 6.60 21.27
N GLU A 354 -4.92 6.78 21.21
CA GLU A 354 -4.12 7.34 22.28
C GLU A 354 -2.90 8.05 21.72
N VAL A 355 -2.43 9.05 22.45
CA VAL A 355 -1.11 9.65 22.24
C VAL A 355 -0.31 9.42 23.48
N GLU A 356 0.82 8.73 23.36
CA GLU A 356 1.70 8.45 24.49
C GLU A 356 2.13 9.76 25.13
N LYS A 357 1.83 9.91 26.40
CA LYS A 357 2.30 11.02 27.21
C LYS A 357 3.68 10.65 27.74
N MET A 358 4.72 11.24 27.18
CA MET A 358 6.06 11.13 27.76
C MET A 358 6.14 12.02 29.01
N GLY A 359 6.20 11.40 30.17
CA GLY A 359 6.33 12.07 31.47
C GLY A 359 4.99 12.55 32.05
N GLY A 360 5.03 13.01 33.30
CA GLY A 360 3.94 13.70 34.00
C GLY A 360 4.10 15.21 33.95
N ASP A 361 3.19 15.94 34.62
CA ASP A 361 3.33 17.40 34.79
C ASP A 361 4.35 17.68 35.89
N ILE A 362 5.42 18.39 35.55
CA ILE A 362 6.46 18.81 36.52
C ILE A 362 5.88 19.68 37.62
N GLN A 363 4.77 20.39 37.38
CA GLN A 363 4.11 21.23 38.39
C GLN A 363 3.44 20.39 39.47
N GLU A 364 3.12 19.12 39.20
CA GLU A 364 2.57 18.18 40.17
C GLU A 364 3.68 17.47 40.99
N VAL A 365 4.97 17.63 40.64
CA VAL A 365 6.08 17.00 41.33
C VAL A 365 6.43 17.82 42.56
N ILE A 366 6.04 17.32 43.71
CA ILE A 366 6.39 17.90 45.03
C ILE A 366 7.63 17.17 45.55
N ILE A 367 8.69 17.92 45.83
CA ILE A 367 9.92 17.39 46.45
C ILE A 367 9.88 17.72 47.94
N ASP A 368 9.83 16.68 48.75
CA ASP A 368 9.78 16.77 50.20
C ASP A 368 11.16 16.61 50.84
N GLU A 369 11.28 16.97 52.13
CA GLU A 369 12.53 16.81 52.90
C GLU A 369 12.97 15.34 53.01
N GLY A 370 12.03 14.41 52.96
CA GLY A 370 12.27 12.96 52.99
C GLY A 370 12.71 12.34 51.66
N ASP A 371 12.61 13.07 50.55
CA ASP A 371 13.03 12.58 49.27
C ASP A 371 14.55 12.41 49.16
N HIS A 372 14.99 11.49 48.33
CA HIS A 372 16.41 11.24 48.11
C HIS A 372 17.12 12.51 47.60
N LYS A 373 18.37 12.72 48.01
CA LYS A 373 19.15 13.91 47.65
C LYS A 373 19.20 14.12 46.13
N LEU A 374 19.39 13.06 45.36
CA LEU A 374 19.47 13.13 43.91
C LEU A 374 18.20 13.70 43.26
N LEU A 375 17.00 13.47 43.79
CA LEU A 375 15.77 14.11 43.30
C LEU A 375 15.79 15.62 43.49
N ARG A 376 16.32 16.09 44.62
CA ARG A 376 16.49 17.53 44.84
C ARG A 376 17.52 18.13 43.91
N ASP A 377 18.63 17.42 43.69
CA ASP A 377 19.68 17.86 42.78
C ASP A 377 19.14 17.94 41.30
N MET A 378 18.35 16.93 40.84
CA MET A 378 17.67 16.97 39.55
C MET A 378 16.69 18.13 39.45
N MET A 379 15.90 18.41 40.47
CA MET A 379 14.97 19.55 40.48
C MET A 379 15.73 20.89 40.41
N ASN A 380 16.88 21.00 41.08
CA ASN A 380 17.75 22.19 40.99
C ASN A 380 18.31 22.36 39.57
N VAL A 381 18.75 21.28 38.93
CA VAL A 381 19.17 21.29 37.51
C VAL A 381 18.05 21.81 36.63
N TYR A 382 16.83 21.29 36.78
CA TYR A 382 15.66 21.75 36.03
C TYR A 382 15.42 23.26 36.21
N GLN A 383 15.44 23.75 37.45
CA GLN A 383 15.16 25.15 37.76
C GLN A 383 16.24 26.11 37.23
N GLN A 384 17.51 25.72 37.35
CA GLN A 384 18.66 26.57 37.00
C GLN A 384 19.11 26.44 35.52
N MET A 385 18.54 25.51 34.75
CA MET A 385 18.89 25.33 33.34
C MET A 385 18.58 26.56 32.50
N SER A 386 19.56 26.94 31.68
CA SER A 386 19.53 28.10 30.80
C SER A 386 20.19 27.78 29.46
N SER A 387 20.15 28.72 28.51
CA SER A 387 20.83 28.58 27.22
C SER A 387 22.37 28.46 27.29
N LYS A 388 22.98 28.71 28.46
CA LYS A 388 24.43 28.64 28.65
C LYS A 388 24.92 27.29 29.18
N ASN A 389 24.06 26.54 29.89
CA ASN A 389 24.44 25.33 30.61
C ASN A 389 23.57 24.11 30.27
N TYR A 390 22.71 24.18 29.26
CA TYR A 390 21.72 23.14 28.95
C TYR A 390 22.37 21.79 28.59
N VAL A 391 23.54 21.78 27.95
CA VAL A 391 24.26 20.55 27.59
C VAL A 391 24.78 19.84 28.86
N GLU A 392 25.56 20.58 29.69
CA GLU A 392 26.10 20.06 30.94
C GLU A 392 24.98 19.56 31.88
N PHE A 393 23.96 20.38 32.06
CA PHE A 393 22.83 20.03 32.92
C PHE A 393 21.99 18.86 32.44
N TYR A 394 21.89 18.67 31.13
CA TYR A 394 21.29 17.49 30.55
C TYR A 394 22.11 16.24 30.91
N HIS A 395 23.42 16.28 30.75
CA HIS A 395 24.31 15.17 31.11
C HIS A 395 24.24 14.84 32.61
N ASP A 396 24.30 15.83 33.47
CA ASP A 396 24.13 15.65 34.94
C ASP A 396 22.82 14.95 35.25
N SER A 397 21.74 15.34 34.58
CA SER A 397 20.41 14.73 34.80
C SER A 397 20.35 13.25 34.40
N ILE A 398 21.08 12.85 33.35
CA ILE A 398 21.20 11.45 32.93
C ILE A 398 21.97 10.64 33.99
N GLU A 399 23.08 11.17 34.51
CA GLU A 399 23.85 10.52 35.57
C GLU A 399 23.00 10.32 36.84
N TYR A 400 22.29 11.35 37.27
CA TYR A 400 21.40 11.26 38.45
C TYR A 400 20.26 10.26 38.23
N ARG A 401 19.67 10.21 37.01
CA ARG A 401 18.66 9.22 36.65
C ARG A 401 19.21 7.80 36.81
N ASP A 402 20.37 7.53 36.21
CA ASP A 402 20.96 6.20 36.17
C ASP A 402 21.33 5.72 37.59
N GLU A 403 21.81 6.63 38.47
CA GLU A 403 22.06 6.34 39.84
C GLU A 403 20.75 6.05 40.61
N LEU A 404 19.70 6.88 40.44
CA LEU A 404 18.39 6.66 41.05
C LEU A 404 17.75 5.33 40.60
N PHE A 405 17.86 4.99 39.32
CA PHE A 405 17.32 3.73 38.83
C PHE A 405 18.10 2.52 39.34
N THR A 406 19.41 2.66 39.54
CA THR A 406 20.24 1.65 40.20
C THR A 406 19.80 1.45 41.65
N LEU A 407 19.62 2.53 42.41
CA LEU A 407 19.14 2.49 43.80
C LEU A 407 17.73 1.89 43.91
N PHE A 408 16.85 2.21 42.95
CA PHE A 408 15.52 1.59 42.86
C PHE A 408 15.64 0.07 42.59
N GLY A 409 16.49 -0.35 41.66
CA GLY A 409 16.75 -1.76 41.37
C GLY A 409 17.30 -2.55 42.55
N LEU A 410 18.04 -1.89 43.44
CA LEU A 410 18.55 -2.44 44.69
C LEU A 410 17.53 -2.39 45.87
N GLY A 411 16.34 -1.80 45.65
CA GLY A 411 15.28 -1.71 46.64
C GLY A 411 15.44 -0.58 47.69
N TYR A 412 16.33 0.40 47.43
CA TYR A 412 16.53 1.55 48.30
C TYR A 412 15.59 2.71 48.08
N LEU A 413 14.87 2.71 46.94
CA LEU A 413 13.93 3.78 46.58
C LEU A 413 12.52 3.25 46.41
N SER A 414 11.53 4.09 46.67
CA SER A 414 10.13 3.81 46.40
C SER A 414 9.80 4.00 44.90
N LEU A 415 8.70 3.41 44.44
CA LEU A 415 8.17 3.62 43.09
C LEU A 415 7.81 5.09 42.85
N GLU A 416 7.34 5.79 43.91
CA GLU A 416 7.05 7.23 43.84
C GLU A 416 8.30 8.05 43.55
N ALA A 417 9.43 7.76 44.24
CA ALA A 417 10.70 8.43 44.00
C ALA A 417 11.19 8.21 42.54
N ARG A 418 11.03 7.00 42.03
CA ARG A 418 11.33 6.69 40.64
C ARG A 418 10.43 7.47 39.66
N ALA A 419 9.12 7.54 39.93
CA ALA A 419 8.18 8.30 39.09
C ALA A 419 8.53 9.81 39.10
N LYS A 420 8.87 10.40 40.24
CA LYS A 420 9.36 11.79 40.33
C LYS A 420 10.61 11.99 39.44
N ALA A 421 11.58 11.07 39.52
CA ALA A 421 12.80 11.14 38.71
C ALA A 421 12.49 11.08 37.21
N GLU A 422 11.59 10.20 36.76
CA GLU A 422 11.17 10.07 35.37
C GLU A 422 10.53 11.36 34.84
N VAL A 423 9.66 12.01 35.63
CA VAL A 423 9.05 13.28 35.26
C VAL A 423 10.11 14.39 35.15
N ILE A 424 10.99 14.52 36.17
CA ILE A 424 11.98 15.60 36.19
C ILE A 424 12.96 15.45 35.02
N VAL A 425 13.51 14.25 34.77
CA VAL A 425 14.46 14.06 33.66
C VAL A 425 13.80 14.32 32.29
N ASN A 426 12.53 13.95 32.14
CA ASN A 426 11.77 14.24 30.95
C ASN A 426 11.66 15.75 30.69
N GLU A 427 11.36 16.52 31.70
CA GLU A 427 11.22 17.96 31.58
C GLU A 427 12.58 18.67 31.39
N ILE A 428 13.64 18.18 32.02
CA ILE A 428 15.02 18.62 31.76
C ILE A 428 15.36 18.44 30.27
N ALA A 429 15.08 17.23 29.72
CA ALA A 429 15.34 16.95 28.31
C ALA A 429 14.51 17.84 27.37
N ASN A 430 13.23 18.10 27.68
CA ASN A 430 12.39 19.02 26.91
C ASN A 430 12.97 20.45 26.92
N LYS A 431 13.41 20.92 28.09
CA LYS A 431 14.01 22.24 28.27
C LYS A 431 15.36 22.33 27.55
N ALA A 432 16.17 21.28 27.59
CA ALA A 432 17.44 21.19 26.89
C ALA A 432 17.26 21.25 25.37
N LEU A 433 16.32 20.47 24.83
CA LEU A 433 15.95 20.53 23.39
C LEU A 433 15.47 21.92 22.96
N HIS A 434 14.69 22.59 23.82
CA HIS A 434 14.25 23.96 23.54
C HIS A 434 15.44 24.92 23.41
N TYR A 435 16.39 24.89 24.35
CA TYR A 435 17.59 25.74 24.29
C TYR A 435 18.51 25.35 23.14
N HIS A 436 18.61 24.05 22.84
CA HIS A 436 19.38 23.56 21.70
C HIS A 436 18.84 24.14 20.38
N ALA A 437 17.54 24.08 20.17
CA ALA A 437 16.88 24.63 18.99
C ALA A 437 17.12 26.15 18.82
N LEU A 438 17.20 26.90 19.94
CA LEU A 438 17.49 28.34 19.94
C LEU A 438 18.98 28.66 19.71
N SER A 439 19.89 27.72 20.00
CA SER A 439 21.34 27.95 19.90
C SER A 439 21.85 27.99 18.46
N GLY A 440 21.15 27.38 17.51
CA GLY A 440 21.59 27.20 16.11
C GLY A 440 22.78 26.27 15.94
N VAL A 441 23.24 25.60 16.99
CA VAL A 441 24.34 24.61 16.95
C VAL A 441 23.75 23.24 16.67
N GLN A 442 24.35 22.46 15.79
CA GLN A 442 23.97 21.05 15.56
C GLN A 442 24.84 20.13 16.41
N LEU A 443 24.21 19.39 17.32
CA LEU A 443 24.81 18.34 18.14
C LEU A 443 24.06 17.05 17.89
N GLU A 444 24.75 16.01 17.46
CA GLU A 444 24.18 14.70 17.07
C GLU A 444 23.36 14.09 18.22
N GLU A 445 23.86 14.19 19.47
CA GLU A 445 23.16 13.70 20.65
C GLU A 445 21.78 14.34 20.87
N PHE A 446 21.61 15.64 20.55
CA PHE A 446 20.33 16.33 20.67
C PHE A 446 19.41 16.03 19.47
N GLU A 447 19.95 15.68 18.30
CA GLU A 447 19.17 15.16 17.19
C GLU A 447 18.60 13.78 17.52
N GLU A 448 19.42 12.89 18.11
CA GLU A 448 18.96 11.59 18.62
C GLU A 448 17.96 11.73 19.76
N LEU A 449 18.20 12.63 20.71
CA LEU A 449 17.27 12.94 21.78
C LEU A 449 15.93 13.43 21.22
N ALA A 450 15.94 14.33 20.25
CA ALA A 450 14.72 14.82 19.61
C ALA A 450 13.94 13.69 18.93
N LYS A 451 14.61 12.77 18.23
CA LYS A 451 14.00 11.57 17.64
C LYS A 451 13.37 10.67 18.69
N SER A 452 14.10 10.37 19.77
CA SER A 452 13.61 9.51 20.87
C SER A 452 12.40 10.09 21.61
N ARG A 453 12.17 11.40 21.51
CA ARG A 453 11.07 12.13 22.17
C ARG A 453 9.91 12.49 21.24
N THR A 454 9.91 11.96 20.05
CA THR A 454 8.78 12.09 19.12
C THR A 454 7.54 11.42 19.73
N SER A 455 6.40 12.12 19.73
CA SER A 455 5.15 11.57 20.29
C SER A 455 4.71 10.33 19.52
N LYS A 456 4.25 9.30 20.22
CA LYS A 456 3.70 8.09 19.58
C LYS A 456 2.18 8.18 19.55
N TYR A 457 1.62 8.12 18.36
CA TYR A 457 0.19 8.14 18.09
C TYR A 457 -0.27 6.71 17.82
N LEU A 458 -0.95 6.10 18.79
CA LEU A 458 -1.52 4.76 18.64
C LEU A 458 -2.76 4.84 17.75
N ALA A 459 -2.68 4.31 16.55
CA ALA A 459 -3.74 4.30 15.56
C ALA A 459 -4.34 2.89 15.40
N ASN A 460 -5.65 2.84 15.24
CA ASN A 460 -6.43 1.60 15.18
C ASN A 460 -6.31 0.92 13.81
N PHE A 461 -5.22 0.25 13.55
CA PHE A 461 -5.00 -0.55 12.33
C PHE A 461 -3.86 -1.55 12.55
N SER A 462 -3.61 -2.43 11.57
CA SER A 462 -2.41 -3.27 11.48
C SER A 462 -1.60 -2.88 10.25
N ILE A 463 -0.33 -2.54 10.42
CA ILE A 463 0.59 -2.24 9.32
C ILE A 463 0.78 -3.47 8.43
N PHE A 464 0.84 -4.67 9.04
CA PHE A 464 1.05 -5.94 8.37
C PHE A 464 -0.10 -6.33 7.45
N GLN A 465 -1.32 -5.98 7.84
CA GLN A 465 -2.51 -6.27 7.07
C GLN A 465 -2.80 -5.20 6.01
N SER A 466 -2.68 -3.92 6.37
CA SER A 466 -3.24 -2.83 5.57
C SER A 466 -2.23 -2.11 4.67
N ILE A 467 -0.96 -2.02 5.07
CA ILE A 467 0.14 -1.39 4.30
C ILE A 467 1.45 -2.20 4.41
N PRO A 468 1.42 -3.51 4.08
CA PRO A 468 2.56 -4.40 4.28
C PRO A 468 3.85 -3.96 3.57
N ASP A 469 3.77 -3.28 2.44
CA ASP A 469 4.95 -2.78 1.72
C ASP A 469 5.72 -1.71 2.53
N SER A 470 5.04 -0.96 3.42
CA SER A 470 5.71 -0.01 4.31
C SER A 470 6.69 -0.73 5.26
N TRP A 471 6.26 -1.87 5.80
CA TRP A 471 7.05 -2.70 6.69
C TRP A 471 8.09 -3.55 5.94
N SER A 472 7.66 -4.27 4.88
CA SER A 472 8.49 -5.29 4.25
C SER A 472 9.59 -4.76 3.34
N ILE A 473 9.38 -3.60 2.71
CA ILE A 473 10.30 -3.01 1.73
C ILE A 473 10.48 -1.51 1.91
N GLU A 474 10.06 -0.96 3.03
CA GLU A 474 10.16 0.48 3.34
C GLU A 474 9.51 1.39 2.27
N GLN A 475 8.43 0.92 1.63
CA GLN A 475 7.67 1.74 0.68
C GLN A 475 7.06 2.92 1.41
N LEU A 476 7.34 4.13 0.93
CA LEU A 476 6.71 5.34 1.43
C LEU A 476 5.29 5.47 0.89
N PHE A 477 4.37 5.79 1.78
CA PHE A 477 3.00 6.20 1.44
C PHE A 477 2.76 7.62 1.94
N PRO A 478 1.99 8.45 1.20
CA PRO A 478 1.53 9.71 1.74
C PRO A 478 0.61 9.49 2.95
N VAL A 479 0.89 10.16 4.05
CA VAL A 479 0.13 10.05 5.30
C VAL A 479 -0.17 11.44 5.84
N MET A 480 -1.42 11.68 6.24
CA MET A 480 -1.80 12.97 6.81
C MET A 480 -3.09 12.89 7.63
N PRO A 481 -3.34 13.85 8.53
CA PRO A 481 -4.65 14.05 9.14
C PRO A 481 -5.71 14.37 8.09
N LEU A 482 -6.95 13.89 8.29
CA LEU A 482 -8.05 14.16 7.36
C LEU A 482 -8.82 15.43 7.68
N THR A 483 -8.62 16.02 8.85
CA THR A 483 -9.29 17.23 9.34
C THR A 483 -8.33 18.17 10.04
N ARG A 484 -8.78 19.40 10.36
CA ARG A 484 -8.02 20.41 11.10
C ARG A 484 -6.78 20.94 10.37
N LEU A 485 -6.73 20.81 9.04
CA LEU A 485 -5.62 21.31 8.22
C LEU A 485 -5.60 22.84 8.08
N ASN A 486 -6.63 23.53 8.56
CA ASN A 486 -6.69 24.98 8.74
C ASN A 486 -6.13 25.44 10.11
N GLU A 487 -5.68 24.51 10.95
CA GLU A 487 -5.02 24.76 12.22
C GLU A 487 -3.52 24.44 12.10
N ARG A 488 -2.73 25.08 12.96
CA ARG A 488 -1.31 24.73 13.04
C ARG A 488 -1.14 23.45 13.85
N ALA A 489 -0.52 22.44 13.25
CA ALA A 489 -0.11 21.24 13.96
C ALA A 489 0.87 21.62 15.10
N SER A 490 0.58 21.16 16.32
CA SER A 490 1.32 21.55 17.52
C SER A 490 2.33 20.50 18.01
N LYS A 491 2.30 19.31 17.42
CA LYS A 491 3.17 18.19 17.76
C LYS A 491 3.76 17.58 16.51
N THR A 492 4.84 16.84 16.69
CA THR A 492 5.36 15.88 15.72
C THR A 492 5.25 14.48 16.31
N GLY A 493 4.93 13.49 15.50
CA GLY A 493 4.70 12.13 15.97
C GLY A 493 5.07 11.06 14.97
N VAL A 494 5.27 9.84 15.47
CA VAL A 494 5.26 8.60 14.71
C VAL A 494 3.92 7.90 14.92
N ILE A 495 3.52 7.04 13.99
CA ILE A 495 2.26 6.32 14.07
C ILE A 495 2.56 4.88 14.45
N MET A 496 1.98 4.43 15.56
CA MET A 496 2.05 3.06 16.03
C MET A 496 0.75 2.34 15.67
N ASP A 497 0.84 1.13 15.18
CA ASP A 497 -0.32 0.27 15.01
C ASP A 497 -0.73 -0.40 16.34
N ILE A 498 -1.79 -1.21 16.32
CA ILE A 498 -2.28 -1.91 17.52
C ILE A 498 -1.77 -3.34 17.66
N THR A 499 -0.84 -3.78 16.82
CA THR A 499 -0.21 -5.09 16.96
C THR A 499 0.81 -5.10 18.09
N CYS A 500 1.19 -6.27 18.57
CA CYS A 500 2.21 -6.40 19.62
C CYS A 500 3.64 -6.37 19.07
N ASP A 501 3.82 -6.29 17.74
CA ASP A 501 5.12 -6.31 17.10
C ASP A 501 5.77 -4.91 17.11
N SER A 502 7.08 -4.85 17.38
CA SER A 502 7.86 -3.61 17.37
C SER A 502 7.93 -2.96 15.97
N ASP A 503 7.79 -3.77 14.91
CA ASP A 503 7.76 -3.29 13.53
C ASP A 503 6.41 -2.64 13.15
N GLY A 504 5.40 -2.69 14.05
CA GLY A 504 4.14 -1.95 13.94
C GLY A 504 4.28 -0.44 14.11
N CYS A 505 5.37 0.14 13.61
CA CYS A 505 5.69 1.56 13.72
C CYS A 505 5.93 2.17 12.33
N LEU A 506 5.24 3.26 12.04
CA LEU A 506 5.51 4.09 10.88
C LEU A 506 6.27 5.34 11.34
N ASP A 507 7.55 5.40 11.02
CA ASP A 507 8.50 6.45 11.39
C ASP A 507 9.18 7.11 10.17
N LYS A 508 8.77 6.75 8.96
CA LYS A 508 9.24 7.32 7.70
C LYS A 508 8.08 7.91 6.91
N PHE A 509 8.16 9.19 6.60
CA PHE A 509 7.09 9.93 5.94
C PHE A 509 7.62 10.67 4.72
N VAL A 510 6.71 10.94 3.79
CA VAL A 510 6.98 11.70 2.57
C VAL A 510 7.46 13.11 2.90
N ASP A 511 8.56 13.52 2.25
CA ASP A 511 9.03 14.91 2.18
C ASP A 511 9.48 15.22 0.75
N LYS A 512 9.30 16.47 0.31
CA LYS A 512 9.69 16.93 -1.05
C LYS A 512 11.19 16.82 -1.35
N ARG A 513 12.04 16.72 -0.33
CA ARG A 513 13.50 16.74 -0.48
C ARG A 513 14.18 15.50 0.06
N ASP A 514 13.53 14.81 0.98
CA ASP A 514 14.08 13.67 1.70
C ASP A 514 12.97 12.88 2.38
N VAL A 515 13.30 11.94 3.24
CA VAL A 515 12.38 11.21 4.10
C VAL A 515 12.38 11.86 5.49
N LYS A 516 11.23 12.31 5.99
CA LYS A 516 11.14 12.78 7.37
C LYS A 516 10.81 11.63 8.33
N ASN A 517 11.39 11.73 9.54
CA ASN A 517 11.25 10.71 10.58
C ASN A 517 10.08 10.99 11.55
N SER A 518 9.27 11.98 11.27
CA SER A 518 8.06 12.30 12.05
C SER A 518 7.07 13.10 11.22
N LEU A 519 5.81 13.00 11.57
CA LEU A 519 4.70 13.69 10.92
C LEU A 519 4.19 14.82 11.84
N GLU A 520 3.87 15.97 11.28
CA GLU A 520 3.21 17.05 12.01
C GLU A 520 1.76 16.66 12.30
N LEU A 521 1.37 16.67 13.57
CA LEU A 521 0.08 16.20 14.04
C LEU A 521 -0.54 17.15 15.05
N HIS A 522 -1.85 17.09 15.19
CA HIS A 522 -2.59 17.82 16.22
C HIS A 522 -2.77 16.94 17.46
N VAL A 523 -2.89 17.57 18.62
CA VAL A 523 -3.35 16.86 19.82
C VAL A 523 -4.81 16.47 19.61
N PRO A 524 -5.18 15.17 19.69
CA PRO A 524 -6.56 14.74 19.60
C PRO A 524 -7.44 15.41 20.65
N GLN A 525 -8.68 15.71 20.28
CA GLN A 525 -9.70 16.24 21.19
C GLN A 525 -10.51 15.07 21.77
N SER A 526 -10.95 15.19 23.01
CA SER A 526 -11.65 14.09 23.70
C SER A 526 -12.99 13.67 23.07
N ASP A 527 -13.65 14.60 22.36
CA ASP A 527 -15.03 14.42 21.90
C ASP A 527 -15.17 14.16 20.40
N THR A 528 -14.06 14.21 19.66
CA THR A 528 -14.07 14.00 18.20
C THR A 528 -12.98 13.01 17.79
N PRO A 529 -13.29 11.99 16.98
CA PRO A 529 -12.28 11.10 16.44
C PRO A 529 -11.24 11.88 15.62
N TYR A 530 -9.97 11.57 15.83
CA TYR A 530 -8.86 12.13 15.04
C TYR A 530 -8.43 11.13 14.00
N HIS A 531 -8.87 11.33 12.75
CA HIS A 531 -8.63 10.41 11.65
C HIS A 531 -7.33 10.74 10.92
N ILE A 532 -6.58 9.69 10.58
CA ILE A 532 -5.40 9.72 9.73
C ILE A 532 -5.70 8.92 8.47
N GLY A 533 -5.36 9.48 7.31
CA GLY A 533 -5.45 8.83 6.01
C GLY A 533 -4.08 8.39 5.50
N PHE A 534 -4.04 7.19 4.91
CA PHE A 534 -2.91 6.67 4.14
C PHE A 534 -3.36 6.60 2.68
N PHE A 535 -2.66 7.30 1.81
CA PHE A 535 -3.06 7.48 0.41
C PHE A 535 -2.23 6.59 -0.52
N LEU A 536 -2.75 6.40 -1.74
CA LEU A 536 -2.11 5.61 -2.79
C LEU A 536 -1.92 4.12 -2.42
N VAL A 537 -2.79 3.59 -1.56
CA VAL A 537 -2.73 2.21 -1.05
C VAL A 537 -3.46 1.18 -1.94
N GLY A 538 -4.02 1.59 -3.08
CA GLY A 538 -4.85 0.73 -3.94
C GLY A 538 -4.11 -0.37 -4.68
N ALA A 539 -2.77 -0.38 -4.67
CA ALA A 539 -1.95 -1.35 -5.38
C ALA A 539 -1.12 -2.20 -4.40
N TYR A 540 -1.25 -3.52 -4.49
CA TYR A 540 -0.52 -4.57 -3.76
C TYR A 540 -0.88 -4.73 -2.29
N GLN A 541 -1.28 -3.68 -1.56
CA GLN A 541 -1.36 -3.71 -0.11
C GLN A 541 -2.32 -4.78 0.41
N GLU A 542 -3.51 -4.88 -0.15
CA GLU A 542 -4.49 -5.90 0.25
C GLU A 542 -4.10 -7.32 -0.20
N ALA A 543 -3.44 -7.43 -1.36
CA ALA A 543 -3.00 -8.72 -1.90
C ALA A 543 -1.82 -9.32 -1.12
N LEU A 544 -1.01 -8.50 -0.44
CA LEU A 544 0.17 -8.90 0.33
C LEU A 544 -0.06 -8.86 1.84
N GLY A 545 -1.21 -8.36 2.30
CA GLY A 545 -1.56 -8.29 3.72
C GLY A 545 -1.54 -9.66 4.40
N ASN A 546 -1.14 -9.69 5.67
CA ASN A 546 -1.16 -10.90 6.49
C ASN A 546 -1.94 -10.66 7.79
N ASN A 547 -2.36 -11.76 8.42
CA ASN A 547 -3.22 -11.75 9.59
C ASN A 547 -2.43 -11.80 10.91
N HIS A 548 -1.34 -11.06 11.03
CA HIS A 548 -0.57 -10.95 12.26
C HIS A 548 -1.48 -10.50 13.43
N ASN A 549 -1.39 -11.16 14.58
CA ASN A 549 -2.30 -11.02 15.72
C ASN A 549 -3.80 -11.24 15.39
N LEU A 550 -4.12 -11.94 14.28
CA LEU A 550 -5.47 -12.15 13.79
C LEU A 550 -6.24 -10.84 13.49
N PHE A 551 -5.53 -9.81 13.06
CA PHE A 551 -6.15 -8.66 12.39
C PHE A 551 -6.32 -9.00 10.92
N GLY A 552 -7.56 -8.96 10.43
CA GLY A 552 -7.92 -9.33 9.07
C GLY A 552 -8.24 -8.13 8.17
N ALA A 553 -8.79 -8.44 7.00
CA ALA A 553 -9.22 -7.43 6.05
C ALA A 553 -10.16 -6.41 6.70
N VAL A 554 -9.92 -5.13 6.41
CA VAL A 554 -10.67 -4.03 7.00
C VAL A 554 -12.00 -3.80 6.27
N ASN A 555 -12.94 -3.09 6.90
CA ASN A 555 -14.16 -2.63 6.26
C ASN A 555 -13.85 -1.76 5.04
N GLU A 556 -14.70 -1.77 4.03
CA GLU A 556 -14.55 -0.96 2.84
C GLU A 556 -15.82 -0.17 2.52
N LEU A 557 -15.66 1.05 2.04
CA LEU A 557 -16.74 1.86 1.48
C LEU A 557 -16.42 2.19 0.03
N ILE A 558 -17.26 1.69 -0.88
CA ILE A 558 -17.18 2.01 -2.31
C ILE A 558 -18.03 3.23 -2.56
N VAL A 559 -17.39 4.36 -2.79
CA VAL A 559 -18.02 5.68 -2.88
C VAL A 559 -18.22 6.06 -4.34
N GLN A 560 -19.47 6.21 -4.76
CA GLN A 560 -19.84 6.68 -6.08
C GLN A 560 -20.28 8.14 -6.00
N VAL A 561 -19.70 8.96 -6.87
CA VAL A 561 -19.90 10.41 -6.91
C VAL A 561 -20.48 10.80 -8.25
N SER A 562 -21.52 11.63 -8.25
CA SER A 562 -22.10 12.17 -9.47
C SER A 562 -21.17 13.20 -10.14
N PRO A 563 -21.35 13.50 -11.44
CA PRO A 563 -20.66 14.59 -12.09
C PRO A 563 -20.92 15.97 -11.46
N GLN A 564 -21.94 16.10 -10.60
CA GLN A 564 -22.28 17.31 -9.86
C GLN A 564 -21.70 17.32 -8.44
N GLY A 565 -20.89 16.33 -8.06
CA GLY A 565 -20.24 16.25 -6.74
C GLY A 565 -21.13 15.73 -5.61
N GLN A 566 -22.28 15.12 -5.94
CA GLN A 566 -23.15 14.51 -4.95
C GLN A 566 -22.75 13.04 -4.71
N LEU A 567 -22.84 12.57 -3.48
CA LEU A 567 -22.71 11.17 -3.14
C LEU A 567 -23.94 10.42 -3.69
N GLU A 568 -23.77 9.61 -4.73
CA GLU A 568 -24.86 8.84 -5.35
C GLU A 568 -25.10 7.54 -4.63
N ASN A 569 -24.04 6.83 -4.27
CA ASN A 569 -24.10 5.56 -3.58
C ASN A 569 -22.84 5.36 -2.72
N ILE A 570 -23.04 4.76 -1.56
CA ILE A 570 -21.96 4.25 -0.72
C ILE A 570 -22.32 2.79 -0.41
N GLU A 571 -21.58 1.88 -1.03
CA GLU A 571 -21.71 0.45 -0.81
C GLU A 571 -20.72 0.03 0.29
N GLU A 572 -21.22 -0.72 1.26
CA GLU A 572 -20.42 -1.27 2.35
C GLU A 572 -19.99 -2.70 2.00
N VAL A 573 -18.68 -2.95 2.10
CA VAL A 573 -18.10 -4.29 2.09
C VAL A 573 -17.50 -4.54 3.46
N LYS A 574 -18.02 -5.54 4.16
CA LYS A 574 -17.53 -5.88 5.50
C LYS A 574 -16.14 -6.48 5.42
N GLY A 575 -15.31 -6.07 6.34
CA GLY A 575 -14.04 -6.73 6.62
C GLY A 575 -14.23 -8.11 7.26
N GLU A 576 -13.14 -8.82 7.46
CA GLU A 576 -13.17 -10.14 8.11
C GLU A 576 -13.60 -10.02 9.58
N ASP A 577 -14.55 -10.85 9.99
CA ASP A 577 -14.92 -11.01 11.38
C ASP A 577 -14.03 -12.03 12.11
N VAL A 578 -14.12 -12.06 13.45
CA VAL A 578 -13.33 -12.97 14.29
C VAL A 578 -13.55 -14.44 13.89
N GLY A 579 -14.78 -14.83 13.53
CA GLY A 579 -15.10 -16.20 13.11
C GLY A 579 -14.43 -16.56 11.78
N GLU A 580 -14.41 -15.65 10.81
CA GLU A 580 -13.74 -15.86 9.52
C GLU A 580 -12.23 -16.04 9.69
N LEU A 581 -11.60 -15.19 10.50
CA LEU A 581 -10.17 -15.28 10.80
C LEU A 581 -9.81 -16.60 11.49
N LEU A 582 -10.61 -17.04 12.44
CA LEU A 582 -10.41 -18.31 13.14
C LEU A 582 -10.55 -19.51 12.19
N ARG A 583 -11.52 -19.48 11.26
CA ARG A 583 -11.70 -20.53 10.23
C ARG A 583 -10.51 -20.62 9.28
N VAL A 584 -9.90 -19.50 8.89
CA VAL A 584 -8.65 -19.48 8.09
C VAL A 584 -7.52 -20.21 8.83
N MET A 585 -7.49 -20.15 10.16
CA MET A 585 -6.53 -20.83 11.02
C MET A 585 -6.97 -22.26 11.42
N ASN A 586 -7.95 -22.84 10.71
CA ASN A 586 -8.50 -24.19 10.93
C ASN A 586 -9.25 -24.39 12.26
N TYR A 587 -9.67 -23.34 12.95
CA TYR A 587 -10.65 -23.48 14.03
C TYR A 587 -12.04 -23.69 13.46
N THR A 588 -12.86 -24.47 14.16
CA THR A 588 -14.28 -24.63 13.84
C THR A 588 -15.14 -23.97 14.93
N ASP A 589 -16.25 -23.39 14.53
CA ASP A 589 -17.20 -22.74 15.47
C ASP A 589 -17.67 -23.74 16.53
N GLU A 590 -18.02 -24.99 16.10
CA GLU A 590 -18.42 -26.06 17.00
C GLU A 590 -17.30 -26.46 17.98
N GLY A 591 -16.05 -26.52 17.52
CA GLY A 591 -14.90 -26.85 18.37
C GLY A 591 -14.70 -25.82 19.48
N ILE A 592 -14.77 -24.54 19.12
CA ILE A 592 -14.66 -23.43 20.09
C ILE A 592 -15.83 -23.47 21.08
N LEU A 593 -17.08 -23.54 20.60
CA LEU A 593 -18.25 -23.59 21.46
C LEU A 593 -18.26 -24.80 22.38
N SER A 594 -17.84 -25.98 21.90
CA SER A 594 -17.69 -27.19 22.70
C SER A 594 -16.64 -27.00 23.81
N GLY A 595 -15.51 -26.36 23.53
CA GLY A 595 -14.48 -26.04 24.50
C GLY A 595 -15.00 -25.13 25.64
N PHE A 596 -15.74 -24.08 25.31
CA PHE A 596 -16.40 -23.21 26.29
C PHE A 596 -17.44 -23.98 27.11
N ALA A 597 -18.32 -24.73 26.45
CA ALA A 597 -19.37 -25.51 27.15
C ALA A 597 -18.78 -26.51 28.13
N GLN A 598 -17.68 -27.19 27.77
CA GLN A 598 -17.00 -28.14 28.67
C GLN A 598 -16.44 -27.44 29.91
N GLN A 599 -15.77 -26.29 29.75
CA GLN A 599 -15.22 -25.51 30.85
C GLN A 599 -16.32 -24.96 31.78
N LEU A 600 -17.38 -24.41 31.21
CA LEU A 600 -18.50 -23.89 31.97
C LEU A 600 -19.25 -24.99 32.72
N SER A 601 -19.46 -26.18 32.11
CA SER A 601 -20.04 -27.34 32.78
C SER A 601 -19.23 -27.79 34.00
N ALA A 602 -17.90 -27.79 33.89
CA ALA A 602 -17.02 -28.12 35.01
C ALA A 602 -17.18 -27.10 36.17
N ARG A 603 -17.27 -25.80 35.87
CA ARG A 603 -17.45 -24.72 36.86
C ARG A 603 -18.83 -24.78 37.51
N LEU A 604 -19.89 -25.08 36.72
CA LEU A 604 -21.25 -25.27 37.24
C LEU A 604 -21.33 -26.46 38.20
N LYS A 605 -20.75 -27.62 37.82
CA LYS A 605 -20.67 -28.79 38.71
C LYS A 605 -19.90 -28.53 39.99
N ALA A 606 -18.90 -27.66 39.98
CA ALA A 606 -18.15 -27.24 41.15
C ALA A 606 -18.88 -26.17 41.99
N GLY A 607 -20.10 -25.74 41.62
CA GLY A 607 -20.87 -24.72 42.34
C GLY A 607 -20.25 -23.32 42.29
N LYS A 608 -19.37 -23.03 41.30
CA LYS A 608 -18.68 -21.76 41.14
C LYS A 608 -19.41 -20.75 40.28
N ILE A 609 -20.36 -21.19 39.47
CA ILE A 609 -21.23 -20.37 38.62
C ILE A 609 -22.64 -21.00 38.61
N THR A 610 -23.63 -20.21 38.28
CA THR A 610 -25.02 -20.61 38.10
C THR A 610 -25.32 -20.98 36.67
N GLN A 611 -26.46 -21.68 36.44
CA GLN A 611 -26.89 -22.00 35.08
C GLN A 611 -27.18 -20.72 34.27
N ALA A 612 -27.75 -19.68 34.88
CA ALA A 612 -28.05 -18.41 34.24
C ALA A 612 -26.73 -17.73 33.73
N GLU A 613 -25.66 -17.77 34.53
CA GLU A 613 -24.34 -17.26 34.09
C GLU A 613 -23.74 -18.11 32.94
N VAL A 614 -23.94 -19.44 32.94
CA VAL A 614 -23.52 -20.30 31.82
C VAL A 614 -24.25 -19.87 30.55
N ASP A 615 -25.56 -19.69 30.59
CA ASP A 615 -26.39 -19.33 29.45
C ASP A 615 -25.98 -17.92 28.92
N GLN A 616 -25.77 -16.98 29.83
CA GLN A 616 -25.30 -15.62 29.48
C GLN A 616 -23.92 -15.64 28.80
N ILE A 617 -22.93 -16.35 29.36
CA ILE A 617 -21.58 -16.46 28.79
C ILE A 617 -21.64 -17.13 27.41
N MET A 618 -22.43 -18.22 27.27
CA MET A 618 -22.57 -18.91 25.99
C MET A 618 -23.22 -18.02 24.92
N GLN A 619 -24.14 -17.16 25.30
CA GLN A 619 -24.73 -16.18 24.38
C GLN A 619 -23.70 -15.13 23.95
N GLN A 620 -22.91 -14.60 24.89
CA GLN A 620 -21.82 -13.66 24.59
C GLN A 620 -20.79 -14.29 23.64
N VAL A 621 -20.32 -15.51 23.95
CA VAL A 621 -19.34 -16.24 23.13
C VAL A 621 -19.82 -16.41 21.70
N LYS A 622 -21.11 -16.71 21.47
CA LYS A 622 -21.67 -16.80 20.12
C LYS A 622 -21.64 -15.47 19.39
N GLY A 623 -21.83 -14.36 20.09
CA GLY A 623 -21.76 -13.02 19.50
C GLY A 623 -20.35 -12.64 19.01
N TYR A 624 -19.31 -13.13 19.68
CA TYR A 624 -17.92 -12.79 19.33
C TYR A 624 -17.49 -13.27 17.93
N PHE A 625 -18.13 -14.30 17.36
CA PHE A 625 -17.79 -14.74 15.99
C PHE A 625 -18.05 -13.67 14.94
N SER A 626 -18.99 -12.77 15.18
CA SER A 626 -19.37 -11.70 14.25
C SER A 626 -18.75 -10.34 14.63
N GLU A 627 -17.86 -10.31 15.63
CA GLU A 627 -17.20 -9.07 16.04
C GLU A 627 -16.10 -8.67 15.04
N TYR A 628 -15.96 -7.37 14.84
CA TYR A 628 -14.85 -6.80 14.08
C TYR A 628 -13.57 -6.85 14.92
N PRO A 629 -12.43 -7.37 14.40
CA PRO A 629 -11.25 -7.67 15.22
C PRO A 629 -10.48 -6.45 15.72
N TYR A 630 -10.79 -5.27 15.21
CA TYR A 630 -10.15 -4.01 15.59
C TYR A 630 -10.84 -3.35 16.79
N LEU A 631 -10.21 -2.33 17.37
CA LEU A 631 -10.75 -1.64 18.53
C LEU A 631 -12.02 -0.88 18.18
N LEU A 632 -13.07 -1.06 18.97
CA LEU A 632 -14.31 -0.33 18.78
C LEU A 632 -14.08 1.18 18.97
N VAL A 633 -14.69 2.00 18.13
CA VAL A 633 -14.74 3.46 18.37
C VAL A 633 -15.41 3.68 19.71
N LYS A 634 -14.79 4.45 20.61
CA LYS A 634 -15.40 4.85 21.89
C LYS A 634 -16.66 5.65 21.60
N SER A 635 -17.79 4.97 21.39
CA SER A 635 -19.08 5.57 21.71
C SER A 635 -19.03 5.82 23.22
N ARG A 636 -19.44 7.03 23.69
CA ARG A 636 -19.60 7.33 25.11
C ARG A 636 -20.06 6.06 25.79
N LEU A 637 -19.26 5.59 26.75
CA LEU A 637 -19.52 4.41 27.55
C LEU A 637 -21.02 4.23 27.78
N GLU A 638 -21.65 3.31 27.08
CA GLU A 638 -22.65 2.47 27.69
C GLU A 638 -21.86 1.66 28.73
N ILE A 639 -21.67 2.26 29.90
CA ILE A 639 -21.40 1.53 31.12
C ILE A 639 -22.57 0.57 31.19
N ILE A 640 -22.27 -0.71 30.96
CA ILE A 640 -23.20 -1.80 31.21
C ILE A 640 -23.56 -1.66 32.68
N GLY A 641 -24.77 -1.09 32.93
CA GLY A 641 -25.38 -1.06 34.25
C GLY A 641 -25.81 -2.45 34.69
#